data_70af234d94cc3b6272118d9e544c6189
#
_entry.id   70af234d94cc3b6272118d9e544c6189
#
_cell.length_a   1.000
_cell.length_b   1.000
_cell.length_c   1.000
_cell.angle_alpha   90.00
_cell.angle_beta   90.00
_cell.angle_gamma   90.00
#
_symmetry.space_group_name_H-M   'P 1'
#
loop_
_entity.id
_entity.type
_entity.pdbx_description
1 polymer ?
#
loop_
_entity_poly.entity_id
_entity_poly.type
_entity_poly.pdbx_seq_one_letter_code
_entity_poly.pdbx_strand_id
1 'polypeptide(L)'
;MRRIQKIMNDWTFIYHDGTKTVLNLPHTWNAIDGQDGGNDYWRGTCSYEKIFAMPEFDAETELVYLQFHGVNASAKVVLNGKEVCTHDGGYSTFRNDVTTILEAENHLVVYVDNSVNDRVYPQKADFTFYGGIYRDVELLTVSKAHFDLDHFGGPGIKVTPEVKGKNAHIRVETWTSVPEGEVKVTLLDAEGKTVAEGTGTNTVLNVKNVHLWDGVADPYLYTVKAELTVNGKAVDEVSASCGVRYFSFDANKGFYLNGRPYNLHGVSRHQDFKGIGNAITKEHHDKDMELIREIGANTIRLAHYQHDQYFYDLCDKYGMVVWAEIPYISEHLANGNENTISQMKELIVQNYNHPCIVTWGLSNEITISGRALKKQMLENHRVLQKMVKEMDPTRVTTLACYAMCIHWNKVAHISDIVAWNLYLGWYVPGFFLNDWWIRLWRILYPNRCLGFSEYGAEGMPNLHSGKPKRGDNTEEYQNKYHEFMLECFKRHPYMWGNYVWNMFDFAADARNQGGEPGMNHKGLVTFDRKLKKDCFYLYKAYWTEAPFVYLAGRRYEYRTEAVTEITVYSTCKEVSLYNNGKLVETKKGEHVFKFKLQMEAENHLEVKAGDCTDSAVIYKTDKPRPEYSAAKVDSSNWM
;
A
#
# COMPACT_ATOMS: atom_id res chain seq x y z
N MET A 1 6.92 0.72 -33.59
CA MET A 1 5.98 0.56 -32.44
C MET A 1 6.62 -0.33 -31.40
N ARG A 2 6.40 -0.06 -30.10
CA ARG A 2 6.99 -0.83 -28.98
C ARG A 2 6.56 -2.28 -29.02
N ARG A 3 7.50 -3.19 -28.74
CA ARG A 3 7.22 -4.63 -28.53
C ARG A 3 7.81 -5.03 -27.18
N ILE A 4 7.03 -5.76 -26.39
CA ILE A 4 7.44 -6.24 -25.06
C ILE A 4 7.50 -7.76 -25.11
N GLN A 5 8.65 -8.30 -24.72
CA GLN A 5 8.86 -9.74 -24.55
C GLN A 5 9.21 -10.02 -23.09
N LYS A 6 8.32 -10.69 -22.37
CA LYS A 6 8.59 -11.11 -20.98
C LYS A 6 9.58 -12.28 -20.98
N ILE A 7 10.58 -12.21 -20.11
CA ILE A 7 11.57 -13.27 -19.88
C ILE A 7 11.48 -13.79 -18.45
N MET A 8 10.34 -14.41 -18.11
CA MET A 8 9.98 -14.79 -16.73
C MET A 8 10.31 -16.24 -16.39
N ASN A 9 10.44 -17.13 -17.39
CA ASN A 9 10.56 -18.57 -17.18
C ASN A 9 12.02 -19.05 -17.22
N ASP A 10 12.29 -20.22 -16.61
CA ASP A 10 13.55 -20.97 -16.73
C ASP A 10 14.80 -20.14 -16.35
N TRP A 11 14.74 -19.46 -15.20
CA TRP A 11 15.89 -18.81 -14.61
C TRP A 11 16.66 -19.79 -13.72
N THR A 12 17.97 -19.80 -13.79
CA THR A 12 18.82 -20.49 -12.82
C THR A 12 19.11 -19.56 -11.65
N PHE A 13 18.48 -19.81 -10.52
CA PHE A 13 18.79 -19.14 -9.26
C PHE A 13 19.97 -19.82 -8.58
N ILE A 14 20.94 -19.04 -8.14
CA ILE A 14 22.14 -19.50 -7.44
C ILE A 14 22.15 -18.88 -6.06
N TYR A 15 21.91 -19.72 -5.05
CA TYR A 15 21.91 -19.31 -3.67
C TYR A 15 23.34 -19.02 -3.19
N HIS A 16 23.49 -18.36 -2.05
CA HIS A 16 24.80 -17.94 -1.52
C HIS A 16 25.80 -19.09 -1.28
N ASP A 17 25.32 -20.30 -1.05
CA ASP A 17 26.14 -21.51 -0.85
C ASP A 17 26.52 -22.20 -2.16
N GLY A 18 26.13 -21.65 -3.30
CA GLY A 18 26.34 -22.21 -4.64
C GLY A 18 25.27 -23.20 -5.10
N THR A 19 24.26 -23.48 -4.29
CA THR A 19 23.12 -24.33 -4.69
C THR A 19 22.37 -23.68 -5.85
N LYS A 20 22.10 -24.48 -6.92
CA LYS A 20 21.41 -24.04 -8.12
C LYS A 20 20.03 -24.64 -8.22
N THR A 21 19.05 -23.79 -8.55
CA THR A 21 17.65 -24.21 -8.78
C THR A 21 17.11 -23.51 -10.02
N VAL A 22 16.43 -24.25 -10.90
CA VAL A 22 15.69 -23.64 -12.03
C VAL A 22 14.30 -23.25 -11.55
N LEU A 23 13.93 -22.01 -11.80
CA LEU A 23 12.65 -21.44 -11.34
C LEU A 23 12.09 -20.41 -12.32
N ASN A 24 10.86 -20.01 -12.10
CA ASN A 24 10.21 -18.90 -12.79
C ASN A 24 10.13 -17.67 -11.88
N LEU A 25 10.18 -16.49 -12.47
CA LEU A 25 9.91 -15.23 -11.81
C LEU A 25 8.37 -15.00 -11.75
N PRO A 26 7.86 -14.25 -10.76
CA PRO A 26 8.60 -13.56 -9.71
C PRO A 26 9.11 -14.53 -8.62
N HIS A 27 10.23 -14.18 -7.98
CA HIS A 27 10.85 -15.02 -6.95
C HIS A 27 11.48 -14.19 -5.83
N THR A 28 11.38 -14.69 -4.60
CA THR A 28 12.18 -14.28 -3.46
C THR A 28 12.74 -15.51 -2.74
N TRP A 29 14.00 -15.46 -2.34
CA TRP A 29 14.59 -16.56 -1.55
C TRP A 29 14.14 -16.55 -0.09
N ASN A 30 13.56 -15.43 0.40
CA ASN A 30 13.05 -15.30 1.76
C ASN A 30 11.55 -15.64 1.90
N ALA A 31 10.99 -16.41 0.97
CA ALA A 31 9.56 -16.75 0.99
C ALA A 31 9.15 -17.58 2.22
N ILE A 32 10.08 -18.33 2.80
CA ILE A 32 9.85 -19.20 3.96
C ILE A 32 10.59 -18.66 5.18
N ASP A 33 11.93 -18.56 5.13
CA ASP A 33 12.77 -18.11 6.25
C ASP A 33 12.48 -16.67 6.70
N GLY A 34 11.89 -15.85 5.86
CA GLY A 34 11.47 -14.48 6.22
C GLY A 34 10.07 -14.40 6.85
N GLN A 35 9.43 -15.55 7.14
CA GLN A 35 8.06 -15.64 7.66
C GLN A 35 7.92 -16.57 8.88
N ASP A 36 8.98 -17.25 9.30
CA ASP A 36 8.94 -18.28 10.35
C ASP A 36 9.46 -17.79 11.70
N GLY A 37 10.00 -16.57 11.76
CA GLY A 37 10.49 -15.91 12.96
C GLY A 37 11.93 -16.29 13.28
N GLY A 38 12.48 -15.64 14.29
CA GLY A 38 13.87 -15.86 14.71
C GLY A 38 14.76 -14.67 14.40
N ASN A 39 14.38 -13.78 13.47
CA ASN A 39 15.20 -12.68 12.99
C ASN A 39 16.52 -13.15 12.39
N ASP A 40 16.48 -14.28 11.69
CA ASP A 40 17.66 -15.00 11.19
C ASP A 40 17.58 -15.33 9.68
N TYR A 41 16.56 -14.81 8.96
CA TYR A 41 16.46 -14.98 7.52
C TYR A 41 17.70 -14.45 6.79
N TRP A 42 18.09 -15.18 5.74
CA TRP A 42 19.31 -14.86 5.01
C TRP A 42 19.23 -13.49 4.32
N ARG A 43 20.19 -12.62 4.63
CA ARG A 43 20.41 -11.33 3.96
C ARG A 43 21.83 -11.28 3.39
N GLY A 44 21.93 -11.15 2.07
CA GLY A 44 23.21 -11.14 1.36
C GLY A 44 23.03 -11.18 -0.14
N THR A 45 24.08 -11.53 -0.87
CA THR A 45 24.06 -11.58 -2.33
C THR A 45 23.72 -12.97 -2.83
N CYS A 46 22.72 -13.07 -3.70
CA CYS A 46 22.42 -14.23 -4.53
C CYS A 46 22.48 -13.83 -6.01
N SER A 47 22.47 -14.79 -6.94
CA SER A 47 22.45 -14.46 -8.37
C SER A 47 21.39 -15.24 -9.15
N TYR A 48 20.96 -14.64 -10.23
CA TYR A 48 20.03 -15.20 -11.21
C TYR A 48 20.68 -15.20 -12.58
N GLU A 49 20.65 -16.34 -13.26
CA GLU A 49 21.18 -16.49 -14.61
C GLU A 49 20.07 -16.84 -15.59
N LYS A 50 20.09 -16.22 -16.77
CA LYS A 50 19.15 -16.50 -17.86
C LYS A 50 19.88 -16.54 -19.18
N ILE A 51 19.68 -17.63 -19.93
CA ILE A 51 20.11 -17.72 -21.31
C ILE A 51 18.88 -17.46 -22.20
N PHE A 52 19.03 -16.58 -23.18
CA PHE A 52 17.97 -16.27 -24.13
C PHE A 52 18.53 -15.97 -25.53
N ALA A 53 17.77 -16.31 -26.57
CA ALA A 53 18.11 -15.98 -27.93
C ALA A 53 17.98 -14.46 -28.18
N MET A 54 18.70 -13.96 -29.19
CA MET A 54 18.55 -12.59 -29.63
C MET A 54 17.10 -12.30 -29.96
N PRO A 55 16.51 -11.22 -29.37
CA PRO A 55 15.17 -10.81 -29.74
C PRO A 55 15.11 -10.37 -31.19
N GLU A 56 13.95 -10.48 -31.82
CA GLU A 56 13.76 -9.99 -33.18
C GLU A 56 13.71 -8.44 -33.17
N PHE A 57 14.70 -7.80 -33.83
CA PHE A 57 14.72 -6.35 -34.02
C PHE A 57 15.60 -5.98 -35.23
N ASP A 58 15.33 -4.79 -35.79
CA ASP A 58 16.11 -4.19 -36.84
C ASP A 58 17.18 -3.26 -36.25
N ALA A 59 18.43 -3.67 -36.19
CA ALA A 59 19.54 -2.90 -35.60
C ALA A 59 19.80 -1.54 -36.29
N GLU A 60 19.32 -1.33 -37.52
CA GLU A 60 19.44 -0.05 -38.22
C GLU A 60 18.42 0.98 -37.67
N THR A 61 17.23 0.53 -37.23
CA THR A 61 16.10 1.40 -36.89
C THR A 61 15.58 1.24 -35.49
N GLU A 62 15.95 0.19 -34.75
CA GLU A 62 15.42 -0.14 -33.45
C GLU A 62 16.51 -0.26 -32.36
N LEU A 63 16.09 -0.17 -31.12
CA LEU A 63 16.85 -0.41 -29.89
C LEU A 63 16.13 -1.45 -29.04
N VAL A 64 16.90 -2.15 -28.20
CA VAL A 64 16.40 -3.11 -27.23
C VAL A 64 16.81 -2.69 -25.83
N TYR A 65 15.84 -2.48 -24.96
CA TYR A 65 16.04 -2.22 -23.54
C TYR A 65 15.76 -3.48 -22.73
N LEU A 66 16.61 -3.73 -21.74
CA LEU A 66 16.34 -4.69 -20.67
C LEU A 66 15.70 -3.94 -19.49
N GLN A 67 14.50 -4.35 -19.09
CA GLN A 67 13.71 -3.69 -18.06
C GLN A 67 13.38 -4.63 -16.90
N PHE A 68 13.55 -4.14 -15.68
CA PHE A 68 13.16 -4.78 -14.43
C PHE A 68 12.12 -3.91 -13.71
N HIS A 69 11.02 -4.52 -13.27
CA HIS A 69 9.97 -3.82 -12.54
C HIS A 69 10.19 -3.78 -11.02
N GLY A 70 11.10 -4.60 -10.50
CA GLY A 70 11.49 -4.59 -9.08
C GLY A 70 12.49 -5.70 -8.75
N VAL A 71 13.62 -5.28 -8.18
CA VAL A 71 14.71 -6.18 -7.72
C VAL A 71 15.17 -5.70 -6.36
N ASN A 72 14.95 -6.46 -5.30
CA ASN A 72 15.21 -5.98 -3.93
C ASN A 72 16.47 -6.60 -3.32
N ALA A 73 17.38 -5.77 -2.75
CA ALA A 73 17.34 -4.32 -2.57
C ALA A 73 18.27 -3.58 -3.53
N SER A 74 19.40 -4.19 -3.92
CA SER A 74 20.37 -3.69 -4.88
C SER A 74 20.54 -4.71 -6.00
N ALA A 75 20.66 -4.24 -7.24
CA ALA A 75 20.92 -5.07 -8.41
C ALA A 75 22.21 -4.67 -9.10
N LYS A 76 22.97 -5.67 -9.56
CA LYS A 76 24.04 -5.50 -10.55
C LYS A 76 23.73 -6.41 -11.74
N VAL A 77 23.53 -5.82 -12.88
CA VAL A 77 23.15 -6.52 -14.12
C VAL A 77 24.35 -6.66 -15.03
N VAL A 78 24.61 -7.88 -15.47
CA VAL A 78 25.71 -8.23 -16.39
C VAL A 78 25.13 -9.00 -17.57
N LEU A 79 25.38 -8.57 -18.80
CA LEU A 79 24.96 -9.24 -20.03
C LEU A 79 26.17 -9.53 -20.89
N ASN A 80 26.36 -10.81 -21.29
CA ASN A 80 27.48 -11.28 -22.11
C ASN A 80 28.83 -10.85 -21.52
N GLY A 81 28.99 -10.95 -20.21
CA GLY A 81 30.21 -10.58 -19.48
C GLY A 81 30.45 -9.08 -19.29
N LYS A 82 29.56 -8.20 -19.82
CA LYS A 82 29.67 -6.75 -19.67
C LYS A 82 28.66 -6.25 -18.62
N GLU A 83 29.12 -5.39 -17.72
CA GLU A 83 28.22 -4.70 -16.78
C GLU A 83 27.30 -3.75 -17.54
N VAL A 84 25.98 -3.93 -17.37
CA VAL A 84 24.92 -3.09 -17.95
C VAL A 84 24.62 -1.92 -17.03
N CYS A 85 24.30 -2.23 -15.76
CA CYS A 85 23.96 -1.22 -14.76
C CYS A 85 24.06 -1.78 -13.34
N THR A 86 24.02 -0.86 -12.40
CA THR A 86 23.68 -1.10 -10.99
C THR A 86 22.47 -0.27 -10.61
N HIS A 87 21.62 -0.78 -9.72
CA HIS A 87 20.44 -0.06 -9.22
C HIS A 87 20.26 -0.30 -7.73
N ASP A 88 20.12 0.79 -6.96
CA ASP A 88 19.90 0.79 -5.52
C ASP A 88 18.48 1.28 -5.18
N GLY A 89 17.68 0.40 -4.61
CA GLY A 89 16.27 0.65 -4.31
C GLY A 89 15.40 -0.45 -4.93
N GLY A 90 14.76 -1.25 -4.09
CA GLY A 90 14.14 -2.50 -4.50
C GLY A 90 12.75 -2.38 -5.12
N TYR A 91 12.18 -1.19 -5.26
CA TYR A 91 10.72 -1.06 -5.42
C TYR A 91 10.28 -0.36 -6.71
N SER A 92 11.21 0.18 -7.47
CA SER A 92 10.96 0.94 -8.71
C SER A 92 11.38 0.17 -9.96
N THR A 93 10.85 0.60 -11.10
CA THR A 93 11.27 0.13 -12.41
C THR A 93 12.59 0.78 -12.80
N PHE A 94 13.52 -0.02 -13.34
CA PHE A 94 14.71 0.48 -13.99
C PHE A 94 14.95 -0.27 -15.30
N ARG A 95 15.64 0.38 -16.25
CA ARG A 95 15.92 -0.17 -17.58
C ARG A 95 17.17 0.42 -18.16
N ASN A 96 17.79 -0.34 -19.09
CA ASN A 96 18.98 0.09 -19.82
C ASN A 96 18.95 -0.41 -21.24
N ASP A 97 19.48 0.41 -22.17
CA ASP A 97 19.73 -0.02 -23.56
C ASP A 97 20.83 -1.08 -23.59
N VAL A 98 20.50 -2.24 -24.16
CA VAL A 98 21.41 -3.39 -24.32
C VAL A 98 21.71 -3.70 -25.77
N THR A 99 21.23 -2.91 -26.71
CA THR A 99 21.27 -3.16 -28.17
C THR A 99 22.66 -3.57 -28.66
N THR A 100 23.70 -2.83 -28.24
CA THR A 100 25.07 -3.02 -28.74
C THR A 100 25.84 -4.18 -28.12
N ILE A 101 25.24 -4.82 -27.08
CA ILE A 101 25.89 -5.93 -26.36
C ILE A 101 25.14 -7.25 -26.54
N LEU A 102 24.01 -7.23 -27.27
CA LEU A 102 23.29 -8.46 -27.64
C LEU A 102 24.11 -9.33 -28.62
N GLU A 103 24.00 -10.64 -28.44
CA GLU A 103 24.60 -11.69 -29.26
C GLU A 103 23.52 -12.68 -29.71
N ALA A 104 23.85 -13.63 -30.59
CA ALA A 104 22.90 -14.64 -31.07
C ALA A 104 22.28 -15.46 -29.91
N GLU A 105 23.10 -15.79 -28.92
CA GLU A 105 22.68 -16.35 -27.63
C GLU A 105 23.22 -15.45 -26.51
N ASN A 106 22.39 -15.03 -25.62
CA ASN A 106 22.71 -14.05 -24.59
C ASN A 106 22.75 -14.72 -23.20
N HIS A 107 23.78 -14.43 -22.43
CA HIS A 107 23.93 -14.84 -21.05
C HIS A 107 23.76 -13.63 -20.11
N LEU A 108 22.61 -13.55 -19.47
CA LEU A 108 22.27 -12.51 -18.48
C LEU A 108 22.52 -13.04 -17.08
N VAL A 109 23.27 -12.29 -16.29
CA VAL A 109 23.50 -12.54 -14.87
C VAL A 109 23.06 -11.32 -14.05
N VAL A 110 22.21 -11.53 -13.07
CA VAL A 110 21.75 -10.49 -12.16
C VAL A 110 22.17 -10.86 -10.74
N TYR A 111 23.10 -10.09 -10.18
CA TYR A 111 23.45 -10.18 -8.78
C TYR A 111 22.47 -9.33 -7.96
N VAL A 112 21.83 -9.94 -6.99
CA VAL A 112 20.82 -9.29 -6.15
C VAL A 112 21.28 -9.35 -4.69
N ASP A 113 21.29 -8.20 -4.03
CA ASP A 113 21.83 -8.06 -2.68
C ASP A 113 20.81 -7.35 -1.76
N ASN A 114 20.38 -8.04 -0.68
CA ASN A 114 19.58 -7.46 0.40
C ASN A 114 20.36 -7.39 1.74
N SER A 115 21.69 -7.41 1.69
CA SER A 115 22.54 -7.32 2.88
C SER A 115 22.35 -6.03 3.67
N VAL A 116 22.68 -6.09 4.97
CA VAL A 116 22.69 -4.89 5.82
C VAL A 116 23.77 -3.93 5.36
N ASN A 117 23.39 -2.66 5.18
CA ASN A 117 24.30 -1.61 4.75
C ASN A 117 23.85 -0.24 5.32
N ASP A 118 24.61 0.83 5.06
CA ASP A 118 24.35 2.19 5.58
C ASP A 118 23.91 3.19 4.51
N ARG A 119 23.51 2.73 3.31
CA ARG A 119 23.24 3.57 2.14
C ARG A 119 21.92 3.30 1.42
N VAL A 120 21.35 2.11 1.48
CA VAL A 120 20.12 1.71 0.75
C VAL A 120 18.99 1.43 1.72
N TYR A 121 17.87 2.08 1.55
CA TYR A 121 16.66 1.88 2.36
C TYR A 121 15.76 0.76 1.81
N PRO A 122 15.05 0.04 2.71
CA PRO A 122 15.05 0.13 4.18
C PRO A 122 16.12 -0.78 4.82
N GLN A 123 16.54 -0.48 6.07
CA GLN A 123 17.46 -1.33 6.82
C GLN A 123 16.90 -1.81 8.16
N LYS A 124 15.95 -1.07 8.73
CA LYS A 124 15.31 -1.38 10.00
C LYS A 124 13.84 -1.00 9.95
N ALA A 125 12.96 -1.97 10.13
CA ALA A 125 11.51 -1.78 10.21
C ALA A 125 10.80 -3.06 10.68
N ASP A 126 9.51 -2.95 11.01
CA ASP A 126 8.67 -4.05 11.46
C ASP A 126 8.05 -4.81 10.26
N PHE A 127 8.89 -5.26 9.34
CA PHE A 127 8.53 -6.16 8.23
C PHE A 127 9.77 -6.82 7.63
N THR A 128 9.59 -7.95 6.94
CA THR A 128 10.68 -8.71 6.32
C THR A 128 11.19 -8.03 5.05
N PHE A 129 12.52 -7.91 4.90
CA PHE A 129 13.18 -7.34 3.72
C PHE A 129 13.53 -8.43 2.72
N TYR A 130 12.53 -8.87 1.97
CA TYR A 130 12.65 -9.93 1.00
C TYR A 130 13.67 -9.62 -0.09
N GLY A 131 14.61 -10.55 -0.38
CA GLY A 131 15.55 -10.43 -1.47
C GLY A 131 15.10 -11.20 -2.72
N GLY A 132 15.32 -10.65 -3.92
CA GLY A 132 15.02 -11.36 -5.16
C GLY A 132 14.56 -10.48 -6.31
N ILE A 133 14.35 -11.11 -7.46
CA ILE A 133 13.67 -10.53 -8.63
C ILE A 133 12.19 -10.87 -8.49
N TYR A 134 11.44 -9.97 -7.87
CA TYR A 134 10.08 -10.26 -7.39
C TYR A 134 8.97 -9.60 -8.22
N ARG A 135 9.34 -8.98 -9.35
CA ARG A 135 8.42 -8.45 -10.36
C ARG A 135 8.88 -8.85 -11.77
N ASP A 136 8.15 -8.41 -12.79
CA ASP A 136 8.41 -8.75 -14.18
C ASP A 136 9.80 -8.31 -14.65
N VAL A 137 10.38 -9.11 -15.57
CA VAL A 137 11.58 -8.80 -16.37
C VAL A 137 11.22 -8.88 -17.84
N GLU A 138 11.61 -7.86 -18.60
CA GLU A 138 11.16 -7.68 -19.97
C GLU A 138 12.29 -7.20 -20.90
N LEU A 139 12.25 -7.64 -22.15
CA LEU A 139 12.94 -7.01 -23.27
C LEU A 139 11.94 -6.08 -23.97
N LEU A 140 12.27 -4.80 -24.04
CA LEU A 140 11.46 -3.78 -24.68
C LEU A 140 12.17 -3.32 -25.96
N THR A 141 11.60 -3.67 -27.12
CA THR A 141 12.09 -3.20 -28.43
C THR A 141 11.34 -1.93 -28.83
N VAL A 142 12.09 -0.89 -29.18
CA VAL A 142 11.56 0.41 -29.59
C VAL A 142 12.28 0.93 -30.84
N SER A 143 11.67 1.85 -31.57
CA SER A 143 12.36 2.62 -32.62
C SER A 143 13.52 3.44 -32.01
N LYS A 144 14.59 3.72 -32.77
CA LYS A 144 15.62 4.70 -32.34
C LYS A 144 15.02 6.07 -32.04
N ALA A 145 13.96 6.44 -32.76
CA ALA A 145 13.13 7.57 -32.42
C ALA A 145 11.96 7.10 -31.56
N HIS A 146 11.98 7.40 -30.26
CA HIS A 146 10.99 6.95 -29.29
C HIS A 146 10.74 7.99 -28.20
N PHE A 147 9.66 7.82 -27.43
CA PHE A 147 9.46 8.58 -26.19
C PHE A 147 10.45 8.10 -25.13
N ASP A 148 10.98 9.05 -24.37
CA ASP A 148 12.06 8.83 -23.40
C ASP A 148 11.81 7.64 -22.47
N LEU A 149 12.82 6.82 -22.29
CA LEU A 149 12.83 5.63 -21.46
C LEU A 149 13.85 5.72 -20.32
N ASP A 150 14.78 6.69 -20.38
CA ASP A 150 15.94 6.74 -19.50
C ASP A 150 15.71 7.54 -18.22
N HIS A 151 14.73 8.47 -18.24
CA HIS A 151 14.48 9.36 -17.12
C HIS A 151 13.77 8.65 -15.96
N PHE A 152 14.54 8.17 -14.99
CA PHE A 152 14.08 7.50 -13.76
C PHE A 152 13.04 6.37 -13.98
N GLY A 153 13.19 5.59 -15.03
CA GLY A 153 12.26 4.51 -15.36
C GLY A 153 10.85 4.94 -15.74
N GLY A 154 10.65 6.20 -16.05
CA GLY A 154 9.36 6.79 -16.35
C GLY A 154 8.80 6.43 -17.73
N PRO A 155 7.55 6.81 -18.02
CA PRO A 155 6.86 6.46 -19.26
C PRO A 155 7.15 7.39 -20.45
N GLY A 156 7.90 8.48 -20.27
CA GLY A 156 8.16 9.49 -21.30
C GLY A 156 6.99 10.43 -21.58
N ILE A 157 5.94 10.38 -20.76
CA ILE A 157 4.76 11.24 -20.84
C ILE A 157 4.32 11.69 -19.44
N LYS A 158 3.96 12.96 -19.30
CA LYS A 158 3.42 13.56 -18.07
C LYS A 158 2.11 14.26 -18.38
N VAL A 159 1.05 13.93 -17.67
CA VAL A 159 -0.31 14.45 -17.85
C VAL A 159 -0.74 15.21 -16.59
N THR A 160 -1.03 16.50 -16.76
CA THR A 160 -1.43 17.37 -15.64
C THR A 160 -2.79 18.01 -15.95
N PRO A 161 -3.90 17.46 -15.43
CA PRO A 161 -5.21 18.07 -15.57
C PRO A 161 -5.39 19.24 -14.59
N GLU A 162 -6.00 20.32 -15.08
CA GLU A 162 -6.40 21.48 -14.29
C GLU A 162 -7.88 21.79 -14.53
N VAL A 163 -8.70 21.71 -13.48
CA VAL A 163 -10.15 21.97 -13.57
C VAL A 163 -10.43 23.46 -13.55
N LYS A 164 -11.26 23.94 -14.48
CA LYS A 164 -11.71 25.33 -14.62
C LYS A 164 -13.25 25.39 -14.69
N GLY A 165 -13.89 25.41 -13.53
CA GLY A 165 -15.35 25.33 -13.44
C GLY A 165 -15.87 23.98 -13.94
N LYS A 166 -16.64 23.96 -15.03
CA LYS A 166 -17.13 22.73 -15.68
C LYS A 166 -16.17 22.18 -16.75
N ASN A 167 -15.06 22.87 -17.02
CA ASN A 167 -14.12 22.50 -18.06
C ASN A 167 -12.79 22.08 -17.45
N ALA A 168 -11.90 21.51 -18.25
CA ALA A 168 -10.53 21.24 -17.84
C ALA A 168 -9.53 21.62 -18.94
N HIS A 169 -8.36 22.01 -18.50
CA HIS A 169 -7.15 22.11 -19.31
C HIS A 169 -6.26 20.93 -18.93
N ILE A 170 -5.95 20.07 -19.88
CA ILE A 170 -5.08 18.92 -19.66
C ILE A 170 -3.76 19.22 -20.36
N ARG A 171 -2.73 19.55 -19.57
CA ARG A 171 -1.38 19.74 -20.08
C ARG A 171 -0.75 18.38 -20.26
N VAL A 172 -0.19 18.14 -21.44
CA VAL A 172 0.56 16.93 -21.77
C VAL A 172 1.97 17.33 -22.17
N GLU A 173 2.94 16.81 -21.44
CA GLU A 173 4.36 16.99 -21.68
C GLU A 173 4.93 15.64 -22.06
N THR A 174 5.69 15.58 -23.16
CA THR A 174 6.37 14.38 -23.64
C THR A 174 7.83 14.67 -23.90
N TRP A 175 8.67 13.68 -23.71
CA TRP A 175 10.08 13.73 -24.03
C TRP A 175 10.38 12.68 -25.08
N THR A 176 11.14 13.07 -26.11
CA THR A 176 11.48 12.20 -27.23
C THR A 176 12.99 12.06 -27.35
N SER A 177 13.46 10.90 -27.82
CA SER A 177 14.89 10.63 -28.04
C SER A 177 15.47 11.42 -29.23
N VAL A 178 14.62 11.97 -30.09
CA VAL A 178 15.00 12.75 -31.27
C VAL A 178 14.23 14.06 -31.32
N PRO A 179 14.87 15.18 -31.74
CA PRO A 179 14.21 16.49 -31.82
C PRO A 179 13.28 16.65 -33.06
N GLU A 180 13.46 15.85 -34.10
CA GLU A 180 12.78 16.03 -35.38
C GLU A 180 11.40 15.37 -35.46
N GLY A 181 10.96 14.71 -34.39
CA GLY A 181 9.69 14.01 -34.36
C GLY A 181 8.48 14.95 -34.20
N GLU A 182 7.41 14.67 -34.91
CA GLU A 182 6.12 15.28 -34.69
C GLU A 182 5.31 14.47 -33.68
N VAL A 183 4.84 15.11 -32.59
CA VAL A 183 4.03 14.46 -31.56
C VAL A 183 2.57 14.86 -31.77
N LYS A 184 1.69 13.88 -31.96
CA LYS A 184 0.25 14.04 -31.90
C LYS A 184 -0.27 13.52 -30.55
N VAL A 185 -1.05 14.32 -29.85
CA VAL A 185 -1.66 13.94 -28.57
C VAL A 185 -3.17 13.87 -28.74
N THR A 186 -3.77 12.76 -28.34
CA THR A 186 -5.21 12.51 -28.40
C THR A 186 -5.74 12.17 -27.01
N LEU A 187 -6.81 12.82 -26.59
CA LEU A 187 -7.57 12.46 -25.40
C LEU A 187 -8.77 11.63 -25.82
N LEU A 188 -8.89 10.45 -25.25
CA LEU A 188 -9.99 9.51 -25.48
C LEU A 188 -10.88 9.44 -24.22
N ASP A 189 -12.19 9.34 -24.41
CA ASP A 189 -13.12 9.00 -23.32
C ASP A 189 -13.07 7.49 -22.99
N ALA A 190 -13.90 7.07 -22.03
CA ALA A 190 -13.93 5.67 -21.59
C ALA A 190 -14.40 4.69 -22.69
N GLU A 191 -15.12 5.18 -23.70
CA GLU A 191 -15.58 4.43 -24.86
C GLU A 191 -14.57 4.44 -26.02
N GLY A 192 -13.40 5.12 -25.84
CA GLY A 192 -12.36 5.23 -26.84
C GLY A 192 -12.62 6.29 -27.91
N LYS A 193 -13.60 7.17 -27.72
CA LYS A 193 -13.91 8.27 -28.64
C LYS A 193 -13.00 9.47 -28.36
N THR A 194 -12.52 10.12 -29.41
CA THR A 194 -11.72 11.34 -29.32
C THR A 194 -12.52 12.50 -28.74
N VAL A 195 -12.02 13.07 -27.66
CA VAL A 195 -12.56 14.23 -26.94
C VAL A 195 -11.83 15.51 -27.32
N ALA A 196 -10.51 15.43 -27.44
CA ALA A 196 -9.65 16.55 -27.82
C ALA A 196 -8.36 16.05 -28.47
N GLU A 197 -7.74 16.87 -29.30
CA GLU A 197 -6.45 16.59 -29.93
C GLU A 197 -5.56 17.83 -29.87
N GLY A 198 -4.27 17.60 -29.93
CA GLY A 198 -3.25 18.63 -29.99
C GLY A 198 -1.95 18.08 -30.58
N THR A 199 -1.00 18.97 -30.86
CA THR A 199 0.30 18.61 -31.44
C THR A 199 1.43 19.28 -30.66
N GLY A 200 2.60 18.63 -30.69
CA GLY A 200 3.82 19.10 -30.02
C GLY A 200 4.10 18.37 -28.70
N THR A 201 5.34 18.48 -28.25
CA THR A 201 5.85 17.85 -27.01
C THR A 201 5.36 18.51 -25.72
N ASN A 202 4.77 19.68 -25.81
CA ASN A 202 4.11 20.38 -24.71
C ASN A 202 2.82 21.01 -25.24
N THR A 203 1.71 20.33 -25.00
CA THR A 203 0.41 20.75 -25.51
C THR A 203 -0.64 20.84 -24.42
N VAL A 204 -1.69 21.64 -24.64
CA VAL A 204 -2.81 21.78 -23.71
C VAL A 204 -4.10 21.40 -24.43
N LEU A 205 -4.74 20.33 -23.97
CA LEU A 205 -6.04 19.88 -24.45
C LEU A 205 -7.15 20.56 -23.65
N ASN A 206 -8.10 21.18 -24.35
CA ASN A 206 -9.22 21.88 -23.72
C ASN A 206 -10.48 21.00 -23.78
N VAL A 207 -10.98 20.62 -22.61
CA VAL A 207 -12.16 19.74 -22.47
C VAL A 207 -13.33 20.54 -21.89
N LYS A 208 -14.45 20.57 -22.61
CA LYS A 208 -15.69 21.18 -22.13
C LYS A 208 -16.56 20.16 -21.43
N ASN A 209 -17.23 20.57 -20.34
CA ASN A 209 -18.08 19.68 -19.52
C ASN A 209 -17.38 18.38 -19.16
N VAL A 210 -16.18 18.51 -18.59
CA VAL A 210 -15.32 17.38 -18.27
C VAL A 210 -15.98 16.45 -17.25
N HIS A 211 -15.87 15.15 -17.45
CA HIS A 211 -16.27 14.12 -16.48
C HIS A 211 -15.13 13.97 -15.44
N LEU A 212 -15.44 14.18 -14.16
CA LEU A 212 -14.44 14.14 -13.10
C LEU A 212 -14.23 12.72 -12.60
N TRP A 213 -13.00 12.42 -12.22
CA TRP A 213 -12.69 11.26 -11.38
C TRP A 213 -13.11 11.59 -9.94
N ASP A 214 -14.14 10.92 -9.42
CA ASP A 214 -14.81 11.28 -8.17
C ASP A 214 -14.68 10.20 -7.09
N GLY A 215 -13.50 9.61 -6.99
CA GLY A 215 -13.21 8.57 -6.02
C GLY A 215 -14.06 7.33 -6.26
N VAL A 216 -14.42 6.60 -5.20
CA VAL A 216 -15.17 5.33 -5.30
C VAL A 216 -16.59 5.48 -5.86
N ALA A 217 -17.12 6.70 -5.87
CA ALA A 217 -18.48 6.97 -6.38
C ALA A 217 -18.53 6.95 -7.91
N ASP A 218 -17.52 7.50 -8.57
CA ASP A 218 -17.43 7.58 -10.03
C ASP A 218 -15.97 7.74 -10.48
N PRO A 219 -15.20 6.64 -10.58
CA PRO A 219 -13.78 6.63 -10.92
C PRO A 219 -13.55 6.79 -12.44
N TYR A 220 -14.12 7.83 -13.06
CA TYR A 220 -14.06 8.02 -14.50
C TYR A 220 -12.63 8.33 -14.98
N LEU A 221 -12.18 7.60 -15.99
CA LEU A 221 -10.85 7.74 -16.58
C LEU A 221 -10.94 8.03 -18.06
N TYR A 222 -10.23 9.08 -18.48
CA TYR A 222 -9.82 9.29 -19.85
C TYR A 222 -8.52 8.55 -20.13
N THR A 223 -8.18 8.37 -21.41
CA THR A 223 -6.86 7.92 -21.87
C THR A 223 -6.22 9.03 -22.69
N VAL A 224 -5.02 9.47 -22.27
CA VAL A 224 -4.15 10.31 -23.09
C VAL A 224 -3.23 9.40 -23.89
N LYS A 225 -3.25 9.54 -25.21
CA LYS A 225 -2.40 8.82 -26.15
C LYS A 225 -1.49 9.82 -26.84
N ALA A 226 -0.18 9.59 -26.84
CA ALA A 226 0.79 10.35 -27.62
C ALA A 226 1.43 9.46 -28.67
N GLU A 227 1.41 9.89 -29.92
CA GLU A 227 2.02 9.22 -31.08
C GLU A 227 3.19 10.06 -31.60
N LEU A 228 4.33 9.44 -31.77
CA LEU A 228 5.52 10.05 -32.37
C LEU A 228 5.63 9.64 -33.85
N THR A 229 5.66 10.63 -34.73
CA THR A 229 5.81 10.46 -36.17
C THR A 229 7.14 11.04 -36.64
N VAL A 230 7.91 10.29 -37.42
CA VAL A 230 9.16 10.75 -38.04
C VAL A 230 9.06 10.47 -39.55
N ASN A 231 9.34 11.49 -40.37
CA ASN A 231 9.22 11.40 -41.83
C ASN A 231 7.85 10.86 -42.33
N GLY A 232 6.76 11.27 -41.65
CA GLY A 232 5.39 10.86 -41.97
C GLY A 232 5.02 9.42 -41.58
N LYS A 233 5.88 8.72 -40.85
CA LYS A 233 5.63 7.36 -40.34
C LYS A 233 5.53 7.39 -38.82
N ALA A 234 4.47 6.82 -38.26
CA ALA A 234 4.36 6.60 -36.83
C ALA A 234 5.41 5.57 -36.36
N VAL A 235 6.27 5.95 -35.41
CA VAL A 235 7.42 5.16 -34.96
C VAL A 235 7.30 4.71 -33.52
N ASP A 236 6.62 5.50 -32.67
CA ASP A 236 6.39 5.13 -31.25
C ASP A 236 5.08 5.68 -30.73
N GLU A 237 4.56 5.06 -29.68
CA GLU A 237 3.31 5.44 -29.02
C GLU A 237 3.40 5.18 -27.52
N VAL A 238 2.89 6.12 -26.71
CA VAL A 238 2.72 5.96 -25.27
C VAL A 238 1.31 6.40 -24.88
N SER A 239 0.79 5.80 -23.83
CA SER A 239 -0.50 6.18 -23.27
C SER A 239 -0.44 6.28 -21.75
N ALA A 240 -1.31 7.10 -21.17
CA ALA A 240 -1.47 7.27 -19.74
C ALA A 240 -2.96 7.41 -19.39
N SER A 241 -3.37 6.81 -18.30
CA SER A 241 -4.67 7.07 -17.69
C SER A 241 -4.73 8.53 -17.21
N CYS A 242 -5.88 9.16 -17.36
CA CYS A 242 -6.09 10.54 -16.94
C CYS A 242 -7.43 10.68 -16.23
N GLY A 243 -7.40 10.69 -14.90
CA GLY A 243 -8.55 11.06 -14.07
C GLY A 243 -8.49 12.56 -13.76
N VAL A 244 -9.49 13.30 -14.24
CA VAL A 244 -9.57 14.75 -14.03
C VAL A 244 -10.23 15.03 -12.69
N ARG A 245 -9.48 15.63 -11.76
CA ARG A 245 -9.95 15.94 -10.42
C ARG A 245 -9.21 17.14 -9.84
N TYR A 246 -9.76 17.69 -8.76
CA TYR A 246 -9.06 18.59 -7.85
C TYR A 246 -9.38 18.24 -6.40
N PHE A 247 -8.49 18.58 -5.51
CA PHE A 247 -8.65 18.28 -4.09
C PHE A 247 -7.99 19.34 -3.22
N SER A 248 -8.38 19.38 -1.95
CA SER A 248 -7.75 20.24 -0.96
C SER A 248 -7.79 19.62 0.43
N PHE A 249 -6.86 20.07 1.27
CA PHE A 249 -6.78 19.71 2.68
C PHE A 249 -7.05 20.95 3.52
N ASP A 250 -7.96 20.85 4.48
CA ASP A 250 -8.32 21.92 5.40
C ASP A 250 -8.18 21.43 6.85
N ALA A 251 -7.43 22.16 7.66
CA ALA A 251 -7.15 21.77 9.04
C ALA A 251 -8.40 21.69 9.95
N ASN A 252 -9.49 22.33 9.55
CA ASN A 252 -10.75 22.39 10.32
C ASN A 252 -11.88 21.54 9.71
N LYS A 253 -11.70 21.08 8.47
CA LYS A 253 -12.76 20.42 7.71
C LYS A 253 -12.34 19.08 7.09
N GLY A 254 -11.03 18.75 7.11
CA GLY A 254 -10.49 17.53 6.55
C GLY A 254 -10.19 17.61 5.04
N PHE A 255 -10.41 16.53 4.33
CA PHE A 255 -10.11 16.39 2.91
C PHE A 255 -11.36 16.67 2.05
N TYR A 256 -11.13 17.32 0.93
CA TYR A 256 -12.15 17.65 -0.07
C TYR A 256 -11.73 17.09 -1.43
N LEU A 257 -12.65 16.42 -2.09
CA LEU A 257 -12.51 15.96 -3.48
C LEU A 257 -13.56 16.65 -4.34
N ASN A 258 -13.12 17.27 -5.43
CA ASN A 258 -14.00 17.99 -6.37
C ASN A 258 -14.93 19.02 -5.69
N GLY A 259 -14.39 19.71 -4.68
CA GLY A 259 -15.09 20.75 -3.93
C GLY A 259 -16.09 20.26 -2.89
N ARG A 260 -16.21 18.94 -2.68
CA ARG A 260 -17.11 18.34 -1.68
C ARG A 260 -16.29 17.70 -0.54
N PRO A 261 -16.80 17.71 0.71
CA PRO A 261 -16.20 16.94 1.79
C PRO A 261 -16.10 15.46 1.38
N TYR A 262 -14.92 14.87 1.57
CA TYR A 262 -14.67 13.47 1.27
C TYR A 262 -13.88 12.87 2.43
N ASN A 263 -14.58 12.18 3.33
CA ASN A 263 -13.96 11.63 4.51
C ASN A 263 -13.08 10.43 4.14
N LEU A 264 -11.77 10.61 4.20
CA LEU A 264 -10.80 9.54 3.93
C LEU A 264 -10.74 8.56 5.10
N HIS A 265 -11.23 7.35 4.87
CA HIS A 265 -11.16 6.24 5.78
C HIS A 265 -10.68 5.00 5.05
N GLY A 266 -9.66 4.37 5.56
CA GLY A 266 -9.05 3.28 4.84
C GLY A 266 -8.02 2.49 5.62
N VAL A 267 -7.19 1.82 4.87
CA VAL A 267 -6.25 0.82 5.37
C VAL A 267 -4.84 1.07 4.85
N SER A 268 -3.85 0.58 5.58
CA SER A 268 -2.49 0.40 5.06
C SER A 268 -2.35 -1.00 4.47
N ARG A 269 -1.43 -1.15 3.50
CA ARG A 269 -1.14 -2.43 2.84
C ARG A 269 0.34 -2.64 2.69
N HIS A 270 0.83 -3.81 3.13
CA HIS A 270 2.09 -4.39 2.67
C HIS A 270 1.88 -5.25 1.42
N GLN A 271 2.95 -5.43 0.63
CA GLN A 271 2.96 -6.13 -0.63
C GLN A 271 3.60 -7.52 -0.45
N ASP A 272 3.02 -8.34 0.43
CA ASP A 272 3.47 -9.69 0.68
C ASP A 272 2.30 -10.67 0.89
N PHE A 273 2.61 -11.96 0.82
CA PHE A 273 1.63 -13.04 0.93
C PHE A 273 2.27 -14.29 1.53
N LYS A 274 1.48 -15.10 2.26
CA LYS A 274 1.97 -16.30 2.93
C LYS A 274 2.59 -17.30 1.96
N GLY A 275 3.83 -17.71 2.25
CA GLY A 275 4.57 -18.74 1.52
C GLY A 275 5.21 -18.30 0.21
N ILE A 276 4.99 -17.06 -0.24
CA ILE A 276 5.61 -16.49 -1.45
C ILE A 276 6.29 -15.14 -1.21
N GLY A 277 6.19 -14.58 0.01
CA GLY A 277 6.77 -13.28 0.34
C GLY A 277 6.22 -12.18 -0.56
N ASN A 278 7.10 -11.32 -1.07
CA ASN A 278 6.74 -10.22 -1.98
C ASN A 278 6.65 -10.65 -3.46
N ALA A 279 6.91 -11.92 -3.80
CA ALA A 279 6.80 -12.45 -5.16
C ALA A 279 5.33 -12.70 -5.56
N ILE A 280 4.50 -11.68 -5.41
CA ILE A 280 3.05 -11.72 -5.66
C ILE A 280 2.73 -11.42 -7.12
N THR A 281 1.61 -11.94 -7.60
CA THR A 281 1.13 -11.80 -8.98
C THR A 281 -0.09 -10.86 -9.06
N LYS A 282 -0.57 -10.60 -10.27
CA LYS A 282 -1.78 -9.79 -10.50
C LYS A 282 -3.00 -10.32 -9.77
N GLU A 283 -3.15 -11.65 -9.72
CA GLU A 283 -4.27 -12.30 -9.02
C GLU A 283 -4.25 -12.00 -7.52
N HIS A 284 -3.07 -11.90 -6.91
CA HIS A 284 -2.94 -11.49 -5.50
C HIS A 284 -3.30 -10.01 -5.31
N HIS A 285 -2.90 -9.15 -6.23
CA HIS A 285 -3.30 -7.73 -6.22
C HIS A 285 -4.81 -7.56 -6.38
N ASP A 286 -5.43 -8.30 -7.30
CA ASP A 286 -6.88 -8.29 -7.51
C ASP A 286 -7.62 -8.76 -6.25
N LYS A 287 -7.14 -9.82 -5.60
CA LYS A 287 -7.71 -10.33 -4.35
C LYS A 287 -7.63 -9.33 -3.20
N ASP A 288 -6.49 -8.67 -3.06
CA ASP A 288 -6.33 -7.63 -2.05
C ASP A 288 -7.27 -6.45 -2.31
N MET A 289 -7.39 -5.99 -3.55
CA MET A 289 -8.30 -4.92 -3.93
C MET A 289 -9.77 -5.29 -3.73
N GLU A 290 -10.16 -6.53 -4.04
CA GLU A 290 -11.50 -7.05 -3.77
C GLU A 290 -11.87 -6.90 -2.29
N LEU A 291 -10.98 -7.34 -1.38
CA LEU A 291 -11.20 -7.29 0.07
C LEU A 291 -11.23 -5.84 0.60
N ILE A 292 -10.37 -4.97 0.06
CA ILE A 292 -10.32 -3.54 0.42
C ILE A 292 -11.61 -2.83 0.00
N ARG A 293 -12.16 -3.17 -1.16
CA ARG A 293 -13.44 -2.64 -1.62
C ARG A 293 -14.61 -3.19 -0.81
N GLU A 294 -14.59 -4.48 -0.49
CA GLU A 294 -15.65 -5.12 0.29
C GLU A 294 -15.83 -4.49 1.68
N ILE A 295 -14.73 -4.10 2.33
CA ILE A 295 -14.79 -3.45 3.65
C ILE A 295 -15.32 -2.00 3.58
N GLY A 296 -15.41 -1.42 2.37
CA GLY A 296 -15.88 -0.06 2.14
C GLY A 296 -14.80 1.02 2.30
N ALA A 297 -13.52 0.67 2.27
CA ALA A 297 -12.43 1.65 2.26
C ALA A 297 -12.49 2.52 1.00
N ASN A 298 -12.14 3.82 1.13
CA ASN A 298 -12.05 4.77 0.02
C ASN A 298 -10.64 5.34 -0.15
N THR A 299 -9.71 4.95 0.72
CA THR A 299 -8.30 5.35 0.66
C THR A 299 -7.39 4.22 1.10
N ILE A 300 -6.17 4.21 0.54
CA ILE A 300 -5.14 3.21 0.87
C ILE A 300 -3.81 3.93 1.07
N ARG A 301 -3.12 3.62 2.17
CA ARG A 301 -1.70 3.95 2.33
C ARG A 301 -0.87 2.76 1.84
N LEU A 302 -0.12 2.97 0.78
CA LEU A 302 0.78 1.97 0.20
C LEU A 302 2.10 1.96 0.98
N ALA A 303 2.06 1.29 2.11
CA ALA A 303 3.17 1.23 3.06
C ALA A 303 4.19 0.17 2.65
N HIS A 304 5.46 0.42 2.81
CA HIS A 304 6.17 1.67 3.15
C HIS A 304 7.08 2.05 1.98
N TYR A 305 6.74 1.67 0.75
CA TYR A 305 7.55 1.71 -0.46
C TYR A 305 6.67 1.79 -1.71
N GLN A 306 7.28 2.05 -2.84
CA GLN A 306 6.58 2.02 -4.14
C GLN A 306 6.02 0.61 -4.40
N HIS A 307 4.70 0.52 -4.54
CA HIS A 307 4.01 -0.72 -4.89
C HIS A 307 4.11 -1.03 -6.39
N ASP A 308 3.62 -2.20 -6.80
CA ASP A 308 3.54 -2.59 -8.20
C ASP A 308 2.66 -1.61 -8.99
N GLN A 309 3.06 -1.29 -10.23
CA GLN A 309 2.32 -0.37 -11.11
C GLN A 309 0.87 -0.83 -11.31
N TYR A 310 0.66 -2.14 -11.44
CA TYR A 310 -0.67 -2.71 -11.59
C TYR A 310 -1.59 -2.38 -10.40
N PHE A 311 -1.04 -2.26 -9.19
CA PHE A 311 -1.86 -1.91 -8.03
C PHE A 311 -2.29 -0.43 -8.04
N TYR A 312 -1.45 0.47 -8.57
CA TYR A 312 -1.86 1.87 -8.81
C TYR A 312 -2.95 1.94 -9.89
N ASP A 313 -2.85 1.15 -10.95
CA ASP A 313 -3.91 1.04 -11.98
C ASP A 313 -5.24 0.58 -11.37
N LEU A 314 -5.21 -0.40 -10.46
CA LEU A 314 -6.39 -0.82 -9.71
C LEU A 314 -6.95 0.30 -8.82
N CYS A 315 -6.10 1.09 -8.17
CA CYS A 315 -6.53 2.23 -7.37
C CYS A 315 -7.22 3.30 -8.24
N ASP A 316 -6.67 3.61 -9.40
CA ASP A 316 -7.29 4.53 -10.36
C ASP A 316 -8.65 4.02 -10.82
N LYS A 317 -8.71 2.77 -11.24
CA LYS A 317 -9.90 2.09 -11.75
C LYS A 317 -11.04 2.02 -10.75
N TYR A 318 -10.72 1.80 -9.47
CA TYR A 318 -11.71 1.66 -8.42
C TYR A 318 -11.92 2.90 -7.55
N GLY A 319 -11.25 4.00 -7.88
CA GLY A 319 -11.45 5.28 -7.22
C GLY A 319 -10.83 5.39 -5.83
N MET A 320 -9.83 4.57 -5.51
CA MET A 320 -9.15 4.61 -4.23
C MET A 320 -8.21 5.82 -4.16
N VAL A 321 -8.36 6.66 -3.15
CA VAL A 321 -7.40 7.73 -2.89
C VAL A 321 -6.13 7.15 -2.28
N VAL A 322 -4.96 7.53 -2.77
CA VAL A 322 -3.69 6.89 -2.40
C VAL A 322 -2.73 7.87 -1.72
N TRP A 323 -2.12 7.38 -0.64
CA TRP A 323 -0.87 7.86 -0.07
C TRP A 323 0.25 6.93 -0.53
N ALA A 324 1.17 7.43 -1.39
CA ALA A 324 2.35 6.71 -1.84
C ALA A 324 3.60 7.25 -1.14
N GLU A 325 4.53 6.37 -0.76
CA GLU A 325 5.72 6.75 0.02
C GLU A 325 6.97 5.98 -0.38
N ILE A 326 8.14 6.52 -0.01
CA ILE A 326 9.43 5.85 -0.13
C ILE A 326 9.80 5.13 1.16
N PRO A 327 10.68 4.09 1.13
CA PRO A 327 11.04 3.29 2.29
C PRO A 327 12.04 3.98 3.25
N TYR A 328 12.00 5.30 3.34
CA TYR A 328 12.77 6.08 4.31
C TYR A 328 12.13 5.93 5.70
N ILE A 329 12.53 4.87 6.42
CA ILE A 329 11.84 4.37 7.61
C ILE A 329 12.78 4.15 8.78
N SER A 330 12.27 4.39 9.99
CA SER A 330 12.81 4.11 11.33
C SER A 330 14.10 4.84 11.66
N GLU A 331 15.10 4.82 10.80
CA GLU A 331 16.42 5.42 11.06
C GLU A 331 16.92 6.22 9.86
N HIS A 332 17.80 7.18 10.15
CA HIS A 332 18.54 7.90 9.14
C HIS A 332 19.90 7.25 8.93
N LEU A 333 20.14 6.71 7.74
CA LEU A 333 21.43 6.10 7.39
C LEU A 333 22.47 7.20 7.05
N ALA A 334 23.70 7.02 7.52
CA ALA A 334 24.75 8.02 7.36
C ALA A 334 25.05 8.37 5.90
N ASN A 335 24.94 7.39 5.00
CA ASN A 335 25.20 7.51 3.57
C ASN A 335 23.94 7.33 2.71
N GLY A 336 22.73 7.40 3.30
CA GLY A 336 21.46 7.09 2.63
C GLY A 336 20.75 8.25 1.93
N ASN A 337 21.30 9.48 1.97
CA ASN A 337 20.62 10.66 1.41
C ASN A 337 20.34 10.53 -0.09
N GLU A 338 21.35 10.14 -0.87
CA GLU A 338 21.22 10.00 -2.32
C GLU A 338 20.21 8.93 -2.70
N ASN A 339 20.15 7.84 -1.93
CA ASN A 339 19.18 6.77 -2.16
C ASN A 339 17.74 7.24 -1.86
N THR A 340 17.49 8.04 -0.82
CA THR A 340 16.16 8.62 -0.59
C THR A 340 15.74 9.57 -1.72
N ILE A 341 16.66 10.34 -2.25
CA ILE A 341 16.43 11.27 -3.36
C ILE A 341 16.13 10.50 -4.65
N SER A 342 16.93 9.47 -4.96
CA SER A 342 16.72 8.62 -6.14
C SER A 342 15.36 7.92 -6.08
N GLN A 343 15.06 7.22 -4.99
CA GLN A 343 13.78 6.51 -4.83
C GLN A 343 12.57 7.46 -4.89
N MET A 344 12.68 8.69 -4.35
CA MET A 344 11.59 9.67 -4.46
C MET A 344 11.40 10.18 -5.88
N LYS A 345 12.48 10.40 -6.64
CA LYS A 345 12.40 10.78 -8.06
C LYS A 345 11.74 9.67 -8.89
N GLU A 346 12.16 8.44 -8.69
CA GLU A 346 11.58 7.26 -9.33
C GLU A 346 10.10 7.11 -9.00
N LEU A 347 9.72 7.22 -7.72
CA LEU A 347 8.34 7.16 -7.28
C LEU A 347 7.48 8.21 -7.98
N ILE A 348 7.92 9.47 -8.03
CA ILE A 348 7.16 10.56 -8.64
C ILE A 348 7.09 10.39 -10.15
N VAL A 349 8.23 10.17 -10.84
CA VAL A 349 8.27 10.11 -12.30
C VAL A 349 7.47 8.94 -12.83
N GLN A 350 7.56 7.78 -12.20
CA GLN A 350 6.85 6.57 -12.61
C GLN A 350 5.34 6.63 -12.31
N ASN A 351 4.92 7.39 -11.29
CA ASN A 351 3.54 7.38 -10.81
C ASN A 351 2.81 8.74 -10.94
N TYR A 352 3.41 9.74 -11.57
CA TYR A 352 2.83 11.07 -11.70
C TYR A 352 1.42 11.07 -12.32
N ASN A 353 1.20 10.21 -13.31
CA ASN A 353 -0.04 10.19 -14.10
C ASN A 353 -1.22 9.53 -13.37
N HIS A 354 -1.00 8.86 -12.22
CA HIS A 354 -2.07 8.21 -11.45
C HIS A 354 -2.95 9.24 -10.73
N PRO A 355 -4.24 9.38 -11.09
CA PRO A 355 -5.16 10.31 -10.41
C PRO A 355 -5.44 9.91 -8.96
N CYS A 356 -5.33 8.65 -8.61
CA CYS A 356 -5.55 8.17 -7.25
C CYS A 356 -4.60 8.79 -6.23
N ILE A 357 -3.36 9.13 -6.60
CA ILE A 357 -2.36 9.68 -5.67
C ILE A 357 -2.68 11.14 -5.35
N VAL A 358 -2.80 11.46 -4.06
CA VAL A 358 -3.01 12.83 -3.57
C VAL A 358 -1.87 13.33 -2.69
N THR A 359 -1.05 12.43 -2.16
CA THR A 359 0.07 12.79 -1.29
C THR A 359 1.29 11.89 -1.48
N TRP A 360 2.47 12.51 -1.43
CA TRP A 360 3.76 11.86 -1.43
C TRP A 360 4.31 11.78 -0.01
N GLY A 361 4.56 10.56 0.48
CA GLY A 361 5.13 10.30 1.81
C GLY A 361 6.65 10.44 1.82
N LEU A 362 7.16 11.34 2.64
CA LEU A 362 8.59 11.61 2.75
C LEU A 362 9.32 10.57 3.60
N SER A 363 8.68 10.08 4.68
CA SER A 363 9.26 9.11 5.59
C SER A 363 8.23 8.48 6.53
N ASN A 364 8.63 7.38 7.17
CA ASN A 364 7.90 6.73 8.24
C ASN A 364 8.76 6.56 9.49
N GLU A 365 8.28 7.02 10.64
CA GLU A 365 8.87 6.79 11.98
C GLU A 365 10.37 7.11 12.12
N ILE A 366 10.90 7.97 11.30
CA ILE A 366 12.33 8.24 11.15
C ILE A 366 13.04 8.68 12.45
N THR A 367 12.31 8.97 13.50
CA THR A 367 12.85 9.41 14.79
C THR A 367 13.03 8.27 15.81
N ILE A 368 12.75 7.02 15.44
CA ILE A 368 12.92 5.86 16.33
C ILE A 368 14.38 5.68 16.72
N SER A 369 15.31 5.80 15.78
CA SER A 369 16.73 5.60 16.04
C SER A 369 17.57 6.86 15.82
N GLY A 370 18.55 7.05 16.68
CA GLY A 370 19.69 7.92 16.43
C GLY A 370 19.51 9.42 16.70
N ARG A 371 19.88 9.89 17.90
CA ARG A 371 20.09 11.33 18.14
C ARG A 371 21.29 11.90 17.38
N ALA A 372 22.31 11.06 17.08
CA ALA A 372 23.56 11.48 16.46
C ALA A 372 23.39 12.10 15.07
N LEU A 373 22.48 11.57 14.24
CA LEU A 373 22.25 12.04 12.87
C LEU A 373 21.05 12.99 12.71
N LYS A 374 20.48 13.48 13.81
CA LYS A 374 19.26 14.31 13.80
C LYS A 374 19.35 15.53 12.89
N LYS A 375 20.50 16.19 12.81
CA LYS A 375 20.69 17.35 11.94
C LYS A 375 20.64 16.95 10.46
N GLN A 376 21.33 15.88 10.09
CA GLN A 376 21.32 15.34 8.73
C GLN A 376 19.93 14.87 8.34
N MET A 377 19.25 14.14 9.22
CA MET A 377 17.87 13.68 9.03
C MET A 377 16.91 14.85 8.74
N LEU A 378 16.95 15.93 9.53
CA LEU A 378 16.10 17.11 9.30
C LEU A 378 16.43 17.82 7.99
N GLU A 379 17.70 17.88 7.62
CA GLU A 379 18.12 18.49 6.35
C GLU A 379 17.67 17.64 5.17
N ASN A 380 17.84 16.32 5.23
CA ASN A 380 17.36 15.40 4.20
C ASN A 380 15.85 15.56 3.97
N HIS A 381 15.03 15.66 5.03
CA HIS A 381 13.60 15.93 4.89
C HIS A 381 13.31 17.26 4.19
N ARG A 382 14.07 18.33 4.45
CA ARG A 382 13.89 19.60 3.75
C ARG A 382 14.26 19.52 2.28
N VAL A 383 15.35 18.79 1.95
CA VAL A 383 15.74 18.52 0.57
C VAL A 383 14.64 17.76 -0.15
N LEU A 384 14.12 16.68 0.44
CA LEU A 384 13.02 15.90 -0.13
C LEU A 384 11.75 16.76 -0.30
N GLN A 385 11.35 17.52 0.72
CA GLN A 385 10.19 18.42 0.64
C GLN A 385 10.31 19.39 -0.53
N LYS A 386 11.46 20.08 -0.63
CA LYS A 386 11.70 21.04 -1.71
C LYS A 386 11.64 20.37 -3.08
N MET A 387 12.37 19.26 -3.24
CA MET A 387 12.44 18.51 -4.50
C MET A 387 11.06 18.02 -4.94
N VAL A 388 10.26 17.43 -4.03
CA VAL A 388 8.90 16.97 -4.35
C VAL A 388 8.03 18.11 -4.84
N LYS A 389 8.07 19.29 -4.18
CA LYS A 389 7.28 20.46 -4.59
C LYS A 389 7.73 21.05 -5.94
N GLU A 390 9.01 20.90 -6.31
CA GLU A 390 9.53 21.29 -7.63
C GLU A 390 9.11 20.31 -8.72
N MET A 391 9.11 19.00 -8.44
CA MET A 391 8.72 17.95 -9.40
C MET A 391 7.20 17.83 -9.58
N ASP A 392 6.45 18.01 -8.49
CA ASP A 392 4.99 17.91 -8.48
C ASP A 392 4.35 18.96 -7.56
N PRO A 393 4.06 20.16 -8.08
CA PRO A 393 3.35 21.20 -7.32
C PRO A 393 1.86 20.92 -7.12
N THR A 394 1.30 19.89 -7.76
CA THR A 394 -0.15 19.58 -7.74
C THR A 394 -0.58 18.75 -6.54
N ARG A 395 0.37 18.05 -5.91
CA ARG A 395 0.13 17.19 -4.75
C ARG A 395 0.80 17.75 -3.50
N VAL A 396 0.31 17.31 -2.35
CA VAL A 396 0.90 17.65 -1.06
C VAL A 396 1.91 16.58 -0.62
N THR A 397 2.78 16.96 0.30
CA THR A 397 3.67 16.03 0.99
C THR A 397 3.13 15.70 2.37
N THR A 398 3.42 14.49 2.84
CA THR A 398 3.14 14.05 4.20
C THR A 398 4.32 13.25 4.77
N LEU A 399 4.24 12.92 6.04
CA LEU A 399 5.09 11.93 6.69
C LEU A 399 4.33 11.30 7.88
N ALA A 400 4.71 10.08 8.22
CA ALA A 400 4.18 9.37 9.37
C ALA A 400 5.12 9.54 10.57
N CYS A 401 4.66 10.25 11.60
CA CYS A 401 5.43 10.43 12.81
C CYS A 401 5.30 9.23 13.74
N TYR A 402 6.39 8.81 14.34
CA TYR A 402 6.42 7.84 15.43
C TYR A 402 5.69 8.38 16.67
N ALA A 403 5.06 7.51 17.44
CA ALA A 403 4.28 7.88 18.63
C ALA A 403 5.04 8.76 19.63
N MET A 404 6.35 8.52 19.83
CA MET A 404 7.19 9.33 20.71
C MET A 404 7.71 10.61 20.06
N CYS A 405 7.39 10.84 18.79
CA CYS A 405 7.60 12.11 18.10
C CYS A 405 6.51 13.10 18.54
N ILE A 406 6.75 13.78 19.65
CA ILE A 406 5.80 14.69 20.26
C ILE A 406 5.44 15.87 19.34
N HIS A 407 4.30 16.52 19.58
CA HIS A 407 3.68 17.54 18.72
C HIS A 407 4.61 18.66 18.24
N TRP A 408 5.60 19.08 19.03
CA TRP A 408 6.56 20.13 18.70
C TRP A 408 7.88 19.62 18.12
N ASN A 409 7.97 18.33 17.74
CA ASN A 409 9.16 17.83 17.07
C ASN A 409 9.28 18.45 15.68
N LYS A 410 10.47 18.94 15.35
CA LYS A 410 10.71 19.68 14.10
C LYS A 410 10.38 18.90 12.84
N VAL A 411 10.52 17.57 12.84
CA VAL A 411 10.21 16.73 11.69
C VAL A 411 8.73 16.82 11.32
N ALA A 412 7.82 16.85 12.30
CA ALA A 412 6.38 16.94 12.11
C ALA A 412 5.90 18.22 11.40
N HIS A 413 6.80 19.21 11.22
CA HIS A 413 6.47 20.51 10.65
C HIS A 413 7.17 20.77 9.30
N ILE A 414 7.78 19.76 8.68
CA ILE A 414 8.48 19.91 7.39
C ILE A 414 7.50 19.71 6.22
N SER A 415 6.71 18.64 6.24
CA SER A 415 5.73 18.33 5.19
C SER A 415 4.52 19.27 5.17
N ASP A 416 3.77 19.31 4.07
CA ASP A 416 2.57 20.14 3.93
C ASP A 416 1.48 19.73 4.94
N ILE A 417 1.20 18.44 5.07
CA ILE A 417 0.31 17.84 6.07
C ILE A 417 1.06 16.78 6.87
N VAL A 418 0.50 16.31 7.98
CA VAL A 418 1.19 15.35 8.85
C VAL A 418 0.23 14.27 9.37
N ALA A 419 0.77 13.09 9.64
CA ALA A 419 0.06 12.01 10.31
C ALA A 419 0.93 11.34 11.38
N TRP A 420 0.30 10.60 12.29
CA TRP A 420 0.96 9.86 13.35
C TRP A 420 0.61 8.37 13.33
N ASN A 421 1.60 7.55 13.66
CA ASN A 421 1.43 6.16 14.05
C ASN A 421 1.16 6.12 15.55
N LEU A 422 -0.10 5.94 15.94
CA LEU A 422 -0.51 5.96 17.35
C LEU A 422 -1.22 4.67 17.73
N TYR A 423 -0.61 3.95 18.67
CA TYR A 423 -1.12 2.68 19.19
C TYR A 423 -1.48 2.78 20.68
N LEU A 424 -2.07 3.94 21.08
CA LEU A 424 -2.52 4.19 22.44
C LEU A 424 -3.75 3.33 22.74
N GLY A 425 -3.64 2.52 23.77
CA GLY A 425 -4.59 1.44 24.06
C GLY A 425 -4.03 0.06 23.70
N TRP A 426 -2.98 -0.02 22.87
CA TRP A 426 -2.26 -1.28 22.58
C TRP A 426 -0.88 -1.28 23.23
N TYR A 427 0.10 -0.51 22.72
CA TYR A 427 1.44 -0.45 23.35
C TYR A 427 1.43 0.36 24.66
N VAL A 428 0.65 1.42 24.71
CA VAL A 428 0.49 2.28 25.89
C VAL A 428 -0.93 2.14 26.41
N PRO A 429 -1.16 1.94 27.73
CA PRO A 429 -2.51 1.83 28.26
C PRO A 429 -3.29 3.14 28.13
N GLY A 430 -4.60 3.04 27.90
CA GLY A 430 -5.53 4.16 27.86
C GLY A 430 -5.99 4.58 26.48
N PHE A 431 -7.14 4.06 26.03
CA PHE A 431 -7.77 4.44 24.76
C PHE A 431 -8.05 5.95 24.67
N PHE A 432 -8.47 6.60 25.78
CA PHE A 432 -8.82 8.02 25.84
C PHE A 432 -7.66 8.95 25.44
N LEU A 433 -6.43 8.46 25.53
CA LEU A 433 -5.24 9.23 25.15
C LEU A 433 -5.24 9.59 23.66
N ASN A 434 -5.88 8.79 22.79
CA ASN A 434 -6.03 9.11 21.37
C ASN A 434 -6.85 10.40 21.19
N ASP A 435 -8.01 10.49 21.86
CA ASP A 435 -8.88 11.66 21.82
C ASP A 435 -8.16 12.92 22.37
N TRP A 436 -7.43 12.76 23.49
CA TRP A 436 -6.64 13.83 24.07
C TRP A 436 -5.49 14.29 23.16
N TRP A 437 -4.77 13.36 22.49
CA TRP A 437 -3.71 13.65 21.54
C TRP A 437 -4.20 14.50 20.36
N ILE A 438 -5.32 14.13 19.77
CA ILE A 438 -5.94 14.84 18.66
C ILE A 438 -6.35 16.27 19.08
N ARG A 439 -6.99 16.40 20.25
CA ARG A 439 -7.40 17.71 20.80
C ARG A 439 -6.21 18.62 21.09
N LEU A 440 -5.16 18.07 21.68
CA LEU A 440 -3.94 18.83 21.96
C LEU A 440 -3.29 19.36 20.69
N TRP A 441 -3.19 18.53 19.63
CA TRP A 441 -2.69 18.98 18.34
C TRP A 441 -3.49 20.17 17.81
N ARG A 442 -4.81 20.08 17.82
CA ARG A 442 -5.68 21.15 17.36
C ARG A 442 -5.53 22.45 18.14
N ILE A 443 -5.28 22.36 19.43
CA ILE A 443 -5.02 23.55 20.28
C ILE A 443 -3.67 24.18 19.92
N LEU A 444 -2.64 23.37 19.78
CA LEU A 444 -1.27 23.85 19.53
C LEU A 444 -1.06 24.30 18.08
N TYR A 445 -1.69 23.63 17.12
CA TYR A 445 -1.48 23.81 15.67
C TYR A 445 -2.79 23.84 14.89
N PRO A 446 -3.68 24.83 15.11
CA PRO A 446 -5.03 24.86 14.56
C PRO A 446 -5.09 24.94 13.04
N ASN A 447 -4.01 25.40 12.39
CA ASN A 447 -3.91 25.56 10.94
C ASN A 447 -3.13 24.42 10.25
N ARG A 448 -2.80 23.34 10.98
CA ARG A 448 -2.09 22.19 10.41
C ARG A 448 -2.99 20.96 10.35
N CYS A 449 -3.09 20.37 9.15
CA CYS A 449 -3.89 19.17 8.92
C CYS A 449 -3.26 17.97 9.63
N LEU A 450 -4.06 17.27 10.43
CA LEU A 450 -3.70 16.06 11.17
C LEU A 450 -4.37 14.84 10.56
N GLY A 451 -3.63 13.74 10.43
CA GLY A 451 -4.14 12.40 10.12
C GLY A 451 -3.60 11.34 11.07
N PHE A 452 -4.17 10.15 11.00
CA PHE A 452 -3.63 8.93 11.61
C PHE A 452 -3.13 8.01 10.51
N SER A 453 -1.81 7.88 10.40
CA SER A 453 -1.17 7.00 9.43
C SER A 453 -1.21 5.54 9.82
N GLU A 454 -1.23 5.26 11.13
CA GLU A 454 -1.37 3.90 11.65
C GLU A 454 -2.06 3.90 13.01
N TYR A 455 -2.95 2.94 13.19
CA TYR A 455 -3.53 2.55 14.47
C TYR A 455 -4.04 1.11 14.37
N GLY A 456 -3.92 0.34 15.46
CA GLY A 456 -4.34 -1.05 15.45
C GLY A 456 -3.95 -1.79 16.74
N ALA A 457 -4.49 -2.98 16.88
CA ALA A 457 -4.14 -3.94 17.93
C ALA A 457 -4.00 -5.33 17.31
N GLU A 458 -3.12 -6.15 17.87
CA GLU A 458 -3.00 -7.56 17.45
C GLU A 458 -4.31 -8.31 17.76
N GLY A 459 -4.68 -9.22 16.86
CA GLY A 459 -5.79 -10.13 17.06
C GLY A 459 -5.56 -11.42 16.29
N MET A 460 -5.47 -12.53 17.01
CA MET A 460 -5.34 -13.86 16.43
C MET A 460 -6.70 -14.59 16.46
N PRO A 461 -7.14 -15.16 15.34
CA PRO A 461 -8.47 -15.77 15.24
C PRO A 461 -8.72 -16.98 16.16
N ASN A 462 -7.67 -17.55 16.73
CA ASN A 462 -7.70 -18.69 17.64
C ASN A 462 -7.55 -18.29 19.13
N LEU A 463 -7.29 -17.00 19.43
CA LEU A 463 -7.15 -16.52 20.80
C LEU A 463 -8.40 -15.78 21.24
N HIS A 464 -8.96 -16.16 22.39
CA HIS A 464 -10.24 -15.66 22.86
C HIS A 464 -10.30 -15.45 24.36
N SER A 465 -11.08 -14.47 24.79
CA SER A 465 -11.30 -14.17 26.21
C SER A 465 -12.62 -13.45 26.46
N GLY A 466 -13.40 -13.95 27.43
CA GLY A 466 -14.55 -13.22 27.97
C GLY A 466 -14.19 -11.95 28.74
N LYS A 467 -12.90 -11.73 29.06
CA LYS A 467 -12.37 -10.54 29.73
C LYS A 467 -11.09 -10.06 29.02
N PRO A 468 -11.22 -9.58 27.77
CA PRO A 468 -10.08 -9.24 26.95
C PRO A 468 -9.24 -8.12 27.57
N LYS A 469 -7.91 -8.29 27.52
CA LYS A 469 -6.90 -7.41 28.12
C LYS A 469 -5.92 -6.94 27.06
N ARG A 470 -5.36 -5.76 27.28
CA ARG A 470 -4.25 -5.25 26.49
C ARG A 470 -3.09 -6.26 26.45
N GLY A 471 -2.65 -6.63 25.24
CA GLY A 471 -1.52 -7.55 25.03
C GLY A 471 -1.87 -9.03 25.12
N ASP A 472 -3.14 -9.43 25.17
CA ASP A 472 -3.55 -10.83 25.14
C ASP A 472 -3.75 -11.40 23.73
N ASN A 473 -3.64 -10.56 22.70
CA ASN A 473 -3.76 -10.87 21.27
C ASN A 473 -5.10 -11.52 20.87
N THR A 474 -6.15 -11.37 21.71
CA THR A 474 -7.46 -11.92 21.40
C THR A 474 -8.22 -11.09 20.38
N GLU A 475 -9.07 -11.73 19.56
CA GLU A 475 -9.97 -11.00 18.65
C GLU A 475 -10.88 -10.03 19.41
N GLU A 476 -11.35 -10.40 20.59
CA GLU A 476 -12.21 -9.57 21.41
C GLU A 476 -11.51 -8.28 21.86
N TYR A 477 -10.18 -8.31 22.13
CA TYR A 477 -9.44 -7.09 22.41
C TYR A 477 -9.22 -6.25 21.16
N GLN A 478 -8.90 -6.88 20.03
CA GLN A 478 -8.79 -6.19 18.74
C GLN A 478 -10.10 -5.46 18.40
N ASN A 479 -11.24 -6.14 18.52
CA ASN A 479 -12.56 -5.55 18.31
C ASN A 479 -12.80 -4.34 19.23
N LYS A 480 -12.55 -4.49 20.53
CA LYS A 480 -12.70 -3.40 21.53
C LYS A 480 -11.84 -2.18 21.22
N TYR A 481 -10.61 -2.40 20.75
CA TYR A 481 -9.71 -1.33 20.32
C TYR A 481 -10.29 -0.57 19.13
N HIS A 482 -10.69 -1.29 18.09
CA HIS A 482 -11.20 -0.70 16.85
C HIS A 482 -12.60 -0.06 17.04
N GLU A 483 -13.48 -0.61 17.86
CA GLU A 483 -14.74 0.02 18.25
C GLU A 483 -14.50 1.41 18.86
N PHE A 484 -13.52 1.51 19.78
CA PHE A 484 -13.16 2.81 20.38
C PHE A 484 -12.60 3.79 19.35
N MET A 485 -11.72 3.33 18.47
CA MET A 485 -11.07 4.20 17.48
C MET A 485 -12.07 4.76 16.46
N LEU A 486 -13.01 3.96 15.97
CA LEU A 486 -14.08 4.42 15.07
C LEU A 486 -14.94 5.52 15.72
N GLU A 487 -15.34 5.33 16.97
CA GLU A 487 -16.07 6.36 17.72
C GLU A 487 -15.20 7.60 18.02
N CYS A 488 -13.89 7.43 18.23
CA CYS A 488 -12.95 8.53 18.38
C CYS A 488 -12.89 9.39 17.11
N PHE A 489 -12.73 8.77 15.94
CA PHE A 489 -12.66 9.50 14.66
C PHE A 489 -13.99 10.19 14.31
N LYS A 490 -15.13 9.59 14.63
CA LYS A 490 -16.45 10.21 14.47
C LYS A 490 -16.56 11.54 15.26
N ARG A 491 -15.86 11.65 16.41
CA ARG A 491 -15.78 12.90 17.18
C ARG A 491 -14.80 13.93 16.59
N HIS A 492 -13.92 13.53 15.66
CA HIS A 492 -12.88 14.37 15.06
C HIS A 492 -12.95 14.39 13.52
N PRO A 493 -14.09 14.80 12.91
CA PRO A 493 -14.31 14.71 11.45
C PRO A 493 -13.42 15.64 10.63
N TYR A 494 -12.64 16.52 11.27
CA TYR A 494 -11.66 17.40 10.63
C TYR A 494 -10.31 16.74 10.35
N MET A 495 -10.10 15.53 10.81
CA MET A 495 -8.90 14.77 10.44
C MET A 495 -8.91 14.47 8.95
N TRP A 496 -7.76 14.68 8.28
CA TRP A 496 -7.71 14.54 6.84
C TRP A 496 -7.77 13.08 6.35
N GLY A 497 -7.39 12.10 7.18
CA GLY A 497 -7.45 10.69 6.85
C GLY A 497 -7.05 9.79 8.02
N ASN A 498 -7.55 8.56 7.99
CA ASN A 498 -7.30 7.54 9.01
C ASN A 498 -7.02 6.22 8.31
N TYR A 499 -5.90 5.57 8.66
CA TYR A 499 -5.43 4.34 8.03
C TYR A 499 -5.24 3.25 9.09
N VAL A 500 -6.03 2.19 8.97
CA VAL A 500 -5.88 0.99 9.83
C VAL A 500 -4.54 0.34 9.56
N TRP A 501 -3.82 0.02 10.58
CA TRP A 501 -2.66 -0.84 10.51
C TRP A 501 -3.00 -2.24 10.98
N ASN A 502 -3.20 -3.17 10.09
CA ASN A 502 -3.05 -3.19 8.65
C ASN A 502 -4.31 -3.84 8.03
N MET A 503 -4.48 -3.81 6.71
CA MET A 503 -5.54 -4.58 6.06
C MET A 503 -5.33 -6.08 6.22
N PHE A 504 -4.09 -6.54 6.07
CA PHE A 504 -3.70 -7.94 6.15
C PHE A 504 -2.67 -8.16 7.24
N ASP A 505 -2.67 -9.32 7.88
CA ASP A 505 -1.49 -9.79 8.60
C ASP A 505 -0.33 -9.89 7.62
N PHE A 506 0.90 -9.68 8.06
CA PHE A 506 2.07 -9.67 7.20
C PHE A 506 3.30 -10.20 7.94
N ALA A 507 4.33 -10.58 7.17
CA ALA A 507 5.57 -11.09 7.73
C ALA A 507 6.45 -9.99 8.32
N ALA A 508 6.95 -10.28 9.51
CA ALA A 508 7.92 -9.48 10.22
C ALA A 508 8.80 -10.42 11.02
N ASP A 509 9.83 -10.97 10.39
CA ASP A 509 10.60 -12.10 10.92
C ASP A 509 11.18 -11.88 12.32
N ALA A 510 11.51 -10.64 12.66
CA ALA A 510 11.98 -10.26 13.99
C ALA A 510 10.90 -10.32 15.08
N ARG A 511 9.61 -10.48 14.71
CA ARG A 511 8.51 -10.46 15.67
C ARG A 511 8.34 -11.79 16.39
N ASN A 512 8.11 -11.70 17.69
CA ASN A 512 7.71 -12.82 18.51
C ASN A 512 6.63 -12.37 19.51
N GLN A 513 5.45 -12.01 18.99
CA GLN A 513 4.31 -11.58 19.78
C GLN A 513 3.09 -12.46 19.48
N GLY A 514 2.24 -12.72 20.46
CA GLY A 514 1.00 -13.46 20.29
C GLY A 514 1.14 -14.96 20.10
N GLY A 515 2.36 -15.51 20.14
CA GLY A 515 2.60 -16.96 20.05
C GLY A 515 2.76 -17.50 18.62
N GLU A 516 2.74 -16.66 17.57
CA GLU A 516 3.15 -17.00 16.21
C GLU A 516 4.37 -16.16 15.83
N PRO A 517 5.58 -16.76 15.80
CA PRO A 517 6.80 -16.06 15.42
C PRO A 517 6.73 -15.55 13.98
N GLY A 518 7.48 -14.48 13.67
CA GLY A 518 7.64 -13.98 12.31
C GLY A 518 6.44 -13.20 11.74
N MET A 519 5.42 -12.92 12.57
CA MET A 519 4.14 -12.38 12.08
C MET A 519 3.67 -11.13 12.85
N ASN A 520 3.15 -10.17 12.09
CA ASN A 520 2.35 -9.06 12.62
C ASN A 520 0.86 -9.36 12.43
N HIS A 521 0.11 -9.51 13.53
CA HIS A 521 -1.30 -9.88 13.53
C HIS A 521 -2.28 -8.70 13.67
N LYS A 522 -1.86 -7.49 13.30
CA LYS A 522 -2.76 -6.31 13.32
C LYS A 522 -3.69 -6.25 12.10
N GLY A 523 -3.57 -7.20 11.17
CA GLY A 523 -4.44 -7.30 10.01
C GLY A 523 -5.91 -7.47 10.38
N LEU A 524 -6.80 -6.97 9.53
CA LEU A 524 -8.24 -7.24 9.57
C LEU A 524 -8.56 -8.58 8.88
N VAL A 525 -7.63 -9.08 8.08
CA VAL A 525 -7.68 -10.36 7.35
C VAL A 525 -6.37 -11.09 7.56
N THR A 526 -6.41 -12.42 7.65
CA THR A 526 -5.22 -13.26 7.82
C THR A 526 -4.25 -13.15 6.64
N PHE A 527 -2.97 -13.48 6.89
CA PHE A 527 -1.87 -13.37 5.92
C PHE A 527 -2.10 -14.15 4.62
N ASP A 528 -2.82 -15.25 4.67
CA ASP A 528 -3.22 -16.06 3.51
C ASP A 528 -4.51 -15.61 2.83
N ARG A 529 -5.11 -14.49 3.28
CA ARG A 529 -6.38 -13.90 2.80
C ARG A 529 -7.60 -14.81 2.92
N LYS A 530 -7.53 -15.89 3.70
CA LYS A 530 -8.62 -16.86 3.80
C LYS A 530 -9.66 -16.50 4.85
N LEU A 531 -9.26 -15.82 5.93
CA LEU A 531 -10.14 -15.51 7.03
C LEU A 531 -10.22 -14.01 7.27
N LYS A 532 -11.44 -13.48 7.23
CA LYS A 532 -11.78 -12.13 7.69
C LYS A 532 -12.01 -12.18 9.20
N LYS A 533 -11.26 -11.41 9.98
CA LYS A 533 -11.43 -11.34 11.43
C LYS A 533 -12.70 -10.55 11.77
N ASP A 534 -13.19 -10.63 12.99
CA ASP A 534 -14.41 -9.93 13.40
C ASP A 534 -14.34 -8.43 13.16
N CYS A 535 -13.17 -7.80 13.40
CA CYS A 535 -12.96 -6.38 13.16
C CYS A 535 -13.11 -5.98 11.67
N PHE A 536 -12.95 -6.88 10.70
CA PHE A 536 -13.28 -6.62 9.30
C PHE A 536 -14.76 -6.24 9.15
N TYR A 537 -15.65 -7.00 9.79
CA TYR A 537 -17.10 -6.75 9.73
C TYR A 537 -17.51 -5.52 10.55
N LEU A 538 -16.76 -5.19 11.62
CA LEU A 538 -16.91 -3.94 12.32
C LEU A 538 -16.70 -2.74 11.38
N TYR A 539 -15.57 -2.72 10.64
CA TYR A 539 -15.30 -1.66 9.67
C TYR A 539 -16.33 -1.64 8.54
N LYS A 540 -16.72 -2.81 8.02
CA LYS A 540 -17.78 -2.92 7.01
C LYS A 540 -19.09 -2.29 7.49
N ALA A 541 -19.44 -2.43 8.78
CA ALA A 541 -20.63 -1.80 9.35
C ALA A 541 -20.55 -0.26 9.36
N TYR A 542 -19.35 0.32 9.52
CA TYR A 542 -19.15 1.77 9.53
C TYR A 542 -18.94 2.38 8.15
N TRP A 543 -18.39 1.62 7.19
CA TRP A 543 -17.91 2.14 5.92
C TRP A 543 -18.78 1.78 4.72
N THR A 544 -19.77 0.90 4.88
CA THR A 544 -20.70 0.52 3.80
C THR A 544 -22.14 0.84 4.16
N GLU A 545 -22.99 0.92 3.14
CA GLU A 545 -24.43 1.14 3.32
C GLU A 545 -25.26 -0.11 2.98
N ALA A 546 -24.69 -1.07 2.25
CA ALA A 546 -25.38 -2.31 1.88
C ALA A 546 -25.82 -3.07 3.12
N PRO A 547 -27.09 -3.51 3.21
CA PRO A 547 -27.60 -4.23 4.37
C PRO A 547 -26.79 -5.51 4.64
N PHE A 548 -26.31 -5.67 5.87
CA PHE A 548 -25.76 -6.94 6.36
C PHE A 548 -25.87 -7.02 7.90
N VAL A 549 -25.70 -8.22 8.42
CA VAL A 549 -25.57 -8.50 9.85
C VAL A 549 -24.50 -9.56 10.05
N TYR A 550 -23.72 -9.43 11.13
CA TYR A 550 -22.64 -10.35 11.47
C TYR A 550 -22.54 -10.59 12.97
N LEU A 551 -22.52 -11.83 13.38
CA LEU A 551 -22.29 -12.29 14.76
C LEU A 551 -20.79 -12.31 15.04
N ALA A 552 -20.28 -11.35 15.81
CA ALA A 552 -18.90 -11.34 16.27
C ALA A 552 -18.68 -12.31 17.44
N GLY A 553 -17.43 -12.76 17.62
CA GLY A 553 -17.07 -13.73 18.66
C GLY A 553 -17.56 -15.15 18.38
N ARG A 554 -17.88 -15.49 17.12
CA ARG A 554 -18.33 -16.83 16.74
C ARG A 554 -17.25 -17.89 16.89
N ARG A 555 -15.95 -17.52 16.83
CA ARG A 555 -14.81 -18.40 17.03
C ARG A 555 -14.51 -18.65 18.51
N TYR A 556 -14.97 -17.77 19.40
CA TYR A 556 -15.01 -18.02 20.84
C TYR A 556 -16.21 -18.94 21.17
N GLU A 557 -16.12 -20.20 20.71
CA GLU A 557 -17.22 -21.17 20.80
C GLU A 557 -17.44 -21.63 22.24
N TYR A 558 -16.37 -21.90 23.01
CA TYR A 558 -16.45 -22.48 24.35
C TYR A 558 -16.21 -21.43 25.41
N ARG A 559 -17.26 -21.07 26.16
CA ARG A 559 -17.25 -19.98 27.14
C ARG A 559 -17.52 -20.49 28.55
N THR A 560 -16.89 -19.87 29.54
CA THR A 560 -17.05 -20.25 30.95
C THR A 560 -18.02 -19.34 31.72
N GLU A 561 -18.41 -18.23 31.15
CA GLU A 561 -19.28 -17.23 31.77
C GLU A 561 -20.72 -17.74 31.87
N ALA A 562 -21.38 -17.51 33.01
CA ALA A 562 -22.82 -17.79 33.13
C ALA A 562 -23.66 -16.83 32.29
N VAL A 563 -23.20 -15.58 32.17
CA VAL A 563 -23.77 -14.55 31.30
C VAL A 563 -22.66 -14.02 30.39
N THR A 564 -22.87 -14.09 29.08
CA THR A 564 -21.90 -13.62 28.10
C THR A 564 -22.44 -12.43 27.31
N GLU A 565 -21.55 -11.58 26.80
CA GLU A 565 -21.90 -10.52 25.84
C GLU A 565 -21.85 -11.10 24.42
N ILE A 566 -22.91 -10.89 23.66
CA ILE A 566 -22.99 -11.20 22.22
C ILE A 566 -22.94 -9.87 21.48
N THR A 567 -21.89 -9.69 20.68
CA THR A 567 -21.70 -8.51 19.84
C THR A 567 -22.14 -8.79 18.42
N VAL A 568 -22.88 -7.87 17.83
CA VAL A 568 -23.37 -7.95 16.45
C VAL A 568 -22.98 -6.67 15.71
N TYR A 569 -22.40 -6.82 14.54
CA TYR A 569 -22.09 -5.72 13.63
C TYR A 569 -23.09 -5.67 12.49
N SER A 570 -23.65 -4.50 12.21
CA SER A 570 -24.69 -4.35 11.18
C SER A 570 -24.77 -2.92 10.65
N THR A 571 -25.11 -2.78 9.39
CA THR A 571 -25.56 -1.52 8.77
C THR A 571 -27.02 -1.21 9.06
N CYS A 572 -27.81 -2.20 9.49
CA CYS A 572 -29.23 -2.03 9.79
C CYS A 572 -29.43 -1.31 11.15
N LYS A 573 -30.54 -0.57 11.25
CA LYS A 573 -30.87 0.23 12.47
C LYS A 573 -31.52 -0.58 13.58
N GLU A 574 -31.98 -1.80 13.29
CA GLU A 574 -32.65 -2.67 14.26
C GLU A 574 -32.13 -4.10 14.09
N VAL A 575 -31.76 -4.74 15.20
CA VAL A 575 -31.22 -6.10 15.24
C VAL A 575 -31.91 -6.89 16.35
N SER A 576 -32.38 -8.10 16.01
CA SER A 576 -32.97 -9.05 16.96
C SER A 576 -32.05 -10.25 17.15
N LEU A 577 -31.75 -10.60 18.40
CA LEU A 577 -31.01 -11.81 18.76
C LEU A 577 -31.98 -12.89 19.25
N TYR A 578 -31.81 -14.10 18.74
CA TYR A 578 -32.50 -15.30 19.18
C TYR A 578 -31.47 -16.31 19.73
N ASN A 579 -31.90 -17.08 20.75
CA ASN A 579 -31.16 -18.25 21.24
C ASN A 579 -32.09 -19.44 21.33
N ASN A 580 -31.69 -20.58 20.74
CA ASN A 580 -32.48 -21.80 20.70
C ASN A 580 -33.92 -21.56 20.21
N GLY A 581 -34.07 -20.69 19.18
CA GLY A 581 -35.36 -20.32 18.58
C GLY A 581 -36.18 -19.31 19.37
N LYS A 582 -35.74 -18.87 20.57
CA LYS A 582 -36.44 -17.89 21.41
C LYS A 582 -35.81 -16.51 21.28
N LEU A 583 -36.66 -15.50 21.14
CA LEU A 583 -36.18 -14.10 21.13
C LEU A 583 -35.55 -13.77 22.48
N VAL A 584 -34.28 -13.31 22.43
CA VAL A 584 -33.55 -12.78 23.58
C VAL A 584 -33.88 -11.29 23.79
N GLU A 585 -33.64 -10.50 22.74
CA GLU A 585 -33.87 -9.06 22.75
C GLU A 585 -33.84 -8.49 21.33
N THR A 586 -34.54 -7.37 21.11
CA THR A 586 -34.43 -6.54 19.91
C THR A 586 -33.86 -5.18 20.32
N LYS A 587 -32.81 -4.72 19.61
CA LYS A 587 -32.17 -3.43 19.85
C LYS A 587 -32.21 -2.54 18.63
N LYS A 588 -32.38 -1.24 18.87
CA LYS A 588 -32.22 -0.17 17.90
C LYS A 588 -30.90 0.55 18.16
N GLY A 589 -30.18 0.89 17.10
CA GLY A 589 -28.88 1.52 17.20
C GLY A 589 -28.20 1.67 15.87
N GLU A 590 -26.87 1.83 15.88
CA GLU A 590 -26.03 1.94 14.70
C GLU A 590 -24.78 1.07 14.88
N HIS A 591 -24.40 0.38 13.85
CA HIS A 591 -23.16 -0.36 13.64
C HIS A 591 -22.84 -1.46 14.66
N VAL A 592 -22.96 -1.21 15.97
CA VAL A 592 -22.56 -2.15 17.03
C VAL A 592 -23.71 -2.38 17.99
N PHE A 593 -24.14 -3.63 18.10
CA PHE A 593 -25.24 -4.05 18.99
C PHE A 593 -24.71 -5.09 19.99
N LYS A 594 -24.87 -4.84 21.29
CA LYS A 594 -24.39 -5.69 22.37
C LYS A 594 -25.54 -6.24 23.18
N PHE A 595 -25.65 -7.56 23.27
CA PHE A 595 -26.71 -8.27 23.97
C PHE A 595 -26.10 -9.04 25.15
N LYS A 596 -26.86 -9.14 26.25
CA LYS A 596 -26.51 -10.03 27.37
C LYS A 596 -27.27 -11.34 27.19
N LEU A 597 -26.55 -12.45 27.13
CA LEU A 597 -27.12 -13.78 27.00
C LEU A 597 -26.87 -14.61 28.25
N GLN A 598 -27.91 -15.14 28.88
CA GLN A 598 -27.80 -16.19 29.86
C GLN A 598 -27.45 -17.50 29.14
N MET A 599 -26.26 -18.06 29.43
CA MET A 599 -25.76 -19.24 28.74
C MET A 599 -26.48 -20.51 29.18
N GLU A 600 -27.04 -21.24 28.22
CA GLU A 600 -27.40 -22.64 28.34
C GLU A 600 -26.18 -23.54 28.01
N ALA A 601 -26.30 -24.86 28.16
CA ALA A 601 -25.20 -25.79 27.82
C ALA A 601 -24.78 -25.65 26.35
N GLU A 602 -25.75 -25.54 25.46
CA GLU A 602 -25.60 -25.31 24.02
C GLU A 602 -26.52 -24.16 23.61
N ASN A 603 -26.00 -23.23 22.83
CA ASN A 603 -26.70 -22.02 22.41
C ASN A 603 -26.63 -21.87 20.91
N HIS A 604 -27.75 -22.08 20.22
CA HIS A 604 -27.90 -21.79 18.79
C HIS A 604 -28.35 -20.35 18.62
N LEU A 605 -27.39 -19.50 18.31
CA LEU A 605 -27.61 -18.06 18.11
C LEU A 605 -28.06 -17.78 16.69
N GLU A 606 -29.08 -16.98 16.53
CA GLU A 606 -29.52 -16.41 15.26
C GLU A 606 -29.72 -14.90 15.44
N VAL A 607 -29.23 -14.11 14.51
CA VAL A 607 -29.48 -12.66 14.46
C VAL A 607 -30.23 -12.31 13.19
N LYS A 608 -31.19 -11.38 13.31
CA LYS A 608 -31.99 -10.87 12.20
C LYS A 608 -31.93 -9.35 12.16
N ALA A 609 -31.70 -8.79 10.98
CA ALA A 609 -31.68 -7.35 10.73
C ALA A 609 -32.23 -7.06 9.32
N GLY A 610 -33.50 -6.63 9.23
CA GLY A 610 -34.23 -6.60 7.97
C GLY A 610 -34.31 -8.00 7.34
N ASP A 611 -33.90 -8.12 6.08
CA ASP A 611 -33.85 -9.41 5.37
C ASP A 611 -32.51 -10.17 5.57
N CYS A 612 -31.59 -9.59 6.34
CA CYS A 612 -30.30 -10.22 6.62
C CYS A 612 -30.36 -11.09 7.88
N THR A 613 -29.71 -12.25 7.81
CA THR A 613 -29.58 -13.18 8.94
C THR A 613 -28.14 -13.68 9.05
N ASP A 614 -27.73 -14.01 10.28
CA ASP A 614 -26.47 -14.71 10.56
C ASP A 614 -26.66 -15.62 11.78
N SER A 615 -25.81 -16.65 11.91
CA SER A 615 -25.95 -17.61 12.99
C SER A 615 -24.61 -18.17 13.46
N ALA A 616 -24.55 -18.62 14.71
CA ALA A 616 -23.41 -19.31 15.30
C ALA A 616 -23.89 -20.24 16.42
N VAL A 617 -23.07 -21.22 16.76
CA VAL A 617 -23.31 -22.09 17.93
C VAL A 617 -22.19 -21.85 18.94
N ILE A 618 -22.56 -21.62 20.21
CA ILE A 618 -21.60 -21.49 21.30
C ILE A 618 -21.99 -22.40 22.47
N TYR A 619 -21.00 -22.83 23.23
CA TYR A 619 -21.15 -23.81 24.30
C TYR A 619 -20.69 -23.25 25.65
N LYS A 620 -21.41 -23.54 26.71
CA LYS A 620 -20.97 -23.29 28.05
C LYS A 620 -20.11 -24.44 28.53
N THR A 621 -18.94 -24.13 29.12
CA THR A 621 -18.00 -25.11 29.67
C THR A 621 -17.58 -24.71 31.08
N ASP A 622 -17.17 -25.71 31.86
CA ASP A 622 -16.72 -25.48 33.25
C ASP A 622 -15.29 -24.93 33.34
N LYS A 623 -14.47 -25.18 32.30
CA LYS A 623 -13.05 -24.79 32.28
C LYS A 623 -12.71 -24.05 30.99
N PRO A 624 -11.84 -23.02 31.06
CA PRO A 624 -11.34 -22.37 29.85
C PRO A 624 -10.59 -23.36 28.97
N ARG A 625 -10.66 -23.15 27.66
CA ARG A 625 -9.86 -23.88 26.68
C ARG A 625 -8.44 -23.33 26.69
N PRO A 626 -7.40 -24.16 26.92
CA PRO A 626 -6.01 -23.69 26.93
C PRO A 626 -5.58 -23.04 25.61
N GLU A 627 -6.06 -23.55 24.49
CA GLU A 627 -5.79 -23.09 23.13
C GLU A 627 -6.27 -21.65 22.85
N TYR A 628 -7.13 -21.08 23.69
CA TYR A 628 -7.60 -19.70 23.57
C TYR A 628 -6.62 -18.68 24.16
N SER A 629 -5.56 -19.13 24.83
CA SER A 629 -4.56 -18.28 25.44
C SER A 629 -3.25 -18.37 24.69
N ALA A 630 -2.62 -17.23 24.38
CA ALA A 630 -1.28 -17.21 23.83
C ALA A 630 -0.27 -17.86 24.76
N ALA A 631 0.70 -18.59 24.21
CA ALA A 631 1.88 -18.99 24.96
C ALA A 631 2.57 -17.74 25.53
N LYS A 632 3.09 -17.84 26.76
CA LYS A 632 3.89 -16.77 27.35
C LYS A 632 5.17 -16.61 26.54
N VAL A 633 5.36 -15.45 25.96
CA VAL A 633 6.56 -15.09 25.21
C VAL A 633 7.33 -14.05 26.02
N ASP A 634 8.63 -14.28 26.24
CA ASP A 634 9.46 -13.44 27.11
C ASP A 634 9.99 -12.17 26.43
N SER A 635 9.75 -11.97 25.14
CA SER A 635 10.28 -10.81 24.43
C SER A 635 9.21 -10.03 23.65
N SER A 636 9.30 -8.70 23.74
CA SER A 636 8.57 -7.73 22.95
C SER A 636 9.41 -7.22 21.77
N ASN A 637 10.35 -8.01 21.27
CA ASN A 637 11.20 -7.63 20.15
C ASN A 637 10.36 -7.52 18.88
N TRP A 638 10.33 -6.33 18.31
CA TRP A 638 9.63 -6.00 17.07
C TRP A 638 10.50 -5.14 16.13
N MET A 639 11.78 -4.95 16.49
CA MET A 639 12.81 -4.29 15.67
C MET A 639 14.16 -4.96 15.86
#